data_7ec4cf4d6a0b871dc0862d5003c606d5
#
_entry.id   7ec4cf4d6a0b871dc0862d5003c606d5
#
_cell.length_a   1.000
_cell.length_b   1.000
_cell.length_c   1.000
_cell.angle_alpha   90.00
_cell.angle_beta   90.00
_cell.angle_gamma   90.00
#
_symmetry.space_group_name_H-M   'P 1'
#
loop_
_entity.id
_entity.type
_entity.pdbx_description
1 polymer ?
#
loop_
_entity_poly.entity_id
_entity_poly.type
_entity_poly.pdbx_seq_one_letter_code
_entity_poly.pdbx_strand_id
1 'polypeptide(L)'
;MRITHTSVHLGISRIIVTTLLVVGGLFGGDASAAHFTVFESGQVRPLALSPDGKLLFAVNTPDNRLEIFRVGNSGLSHRASVPVGLEPVAVAARTNEEVWVVNHLSDSVSVVRVNDEGQGGTVTRTLLVGDEPRDIVFAGHGRRRAFITAAHRGQNAPFNPQLTTPGIGRADVWVFDSDNLGNTLGGTPLNILTFFADTPRALAVTPDGTRVYAAAFHSGNRTTALHEDAVPDGGEAVGGVPGPNTNYAGVPAHETSIILKQEGQEWLDSLGRSWTSKVRFTLPDKDVFAINATANPPAPVTGPGGVFSGVGTILFNMAVNPANGKVYVSNTDARNDLRFEGAGTYAGTSLRGHLHESRITVLGASGVSPRHLNKHIDYSTCCAPTPNPESEKSLAQPTGMAVTSDGSTLYVAAFGSSKLGIYSTAALETDTFVPNSANHIQLTGGGPTGLVLDESRRRIYVLTRFDNAISVINTTTRQEIAHLSMFNPEPRSVVEGRPFLYDARNSSSHGDSSCGSCHIFGDFDSLSWNLGNPDLDVKANPNPIVPNLPEFGDDPTFGQNTSFHPLKGPLSTQSLRGMANHGPMHWRGDRNGGFTAPSAQPNSGAFNESEGFKQFNPAFIDLLGRSAQLPPEQMQKFTDFILQVAYPPNPIRNLDNVLTPAQQAGRDFFVNTTSFFHGACGACHTIDPNGNPGEGPFKGFFGSDGRSSFDVSTFFPRVPHLRNAYQKVGMFGTPVVFGKQPIDPFMGDQIRGFGFNSDGSIPTLFNFGSGFDFDPIQNAVGIPNTPEGHTIKKNMEQFMLAFDTNLAPIVGQQVTLTAGLAAVAGPRINLLVARANAGECELVAKGRFGPHEAGFLYAGGGQFTADRHDVGPVADAHLRAAATSNGGTLTYTCVPPGSGVRIGIDRDLDGALDGDERRAGSNPADPLSRP
;
A
#
# COMPACT_ATOMS: atom_id res chain seq x y z
N MET A 1 72.40 -37.16 -12.23
CA MET A 1 73.18 -38.03 -11.32
C MET A 1 72.24 -38.27 -10.09
N ARG A 2 71.79 -39.48 -9.98
CA ARG A 2 71.34 -40.30 -8.81
C ARG A 2 70.82 -39.47 -7.59
N ILE A 3 69.53 -39.62 -7.27
CA ILE A 3 68.88 -40.60 -6.37
C ILE A 3 69.14 -40.30 -4.88
N THR A 4 68.15 -40.06 -4.09
CA THR A 4 67.56 -41.01 -3.14
C THR A 4 66.26 -40.50 -2.50
N HIS A 5 65.33 -41.46 -2.48
CA HIS A 5 64.11 -41.41 -1.67
C HIS A 5 64.40 -41.45 -0.18
N THR A 6 63.65 -40.82 0.63
CA THR A 6 63.26 -41.35 1.95
C THR A 6 61.89 -40.84 2.35
N SER A 7 60.96 -41.78 2.51
CA SER A 7 59.63 -41.63 3.03
C SER A 7 59.64 -41.44 4.56
N VAL A 8 58.80 -40.50 5.07
CA VAL A 8 58.31 -40.58 6.44
C VAL A 8 56.80 -40.38 6.41
N HIS A 9 56.10 -41.46 6.58
CA HIS A 9 54.71 -41.46 7.05
C HIS A 9 54.68 -41.21 8.56
N LEU A 10 53.76 -40.37 9.00
CA LEU A 10 53.00 -40.35 10.25
C LEU A 10 52.75 -38.90 10.71
N GLY A 11 51.50 -38.50 10.76
CA GLY A 11 51.16 -37.28 11.48
C GLY A 11 49.99 -36.46 10.90
N ILE A 12 49.08 -37.05 10.19
CA ILE A 12 47.83 -36.32 9.81
C ILE A 12 46.61 -37.15 10.25
N SER A 13 46.28 -37.02 11.52
CA SER A 13 45.02 -37.62 12.05
C SER A 13 44.51 -36.94 13.32
N ARG A 14 44.86 -35.70 13.63
CA ARG A 14 44.29 -35.00 14.80
C ARG A 14 44.01 -33.50 14.62
N ILE A 15 44.02 -32.94 13.42
CA ILE A 15 43.72 -31.51 13.18
C ILE A 15 42.42 -31.26 12.42
N ILE A 16 41.73 -32.31 11.96
CA ILE A 16 40.47 -32.13 11.16
C ILE A 16 39.18 -32.09 12.05
N VAL A 17 39.26 -32.42 13.33
CA VAL A 17 38.05 -32.43 14.20
C VAL A 17 37.82 -31.10 14.94
N THR A 18 38.82 -30.21 15.02
CA THR A 18 38.65 -28.95 15.77
C THR A 18 38.31 -27.74 14.86
N THR A 19 38.39 -27.89 13.53
CA THR A 19 38.07 -26.79 12.59
C THR A 19 36.64 -26.88 12.04
N LEU A 20 35.92 -27.98 12.29
CA LEU A 20 34.51 -28.13 11.89
C LEU A 20 33.50 -27.66 12.97
N LEU A 21 33.97 -27.26 14.14
CA LEU A 21 33.13 -26.73 15.24
C LEU A 21 33.19 -25.21 15.40
N VAL A 22 34.00 -24.50 14.58
CA VAL A 22 34.04 -23.04 14.58
C VAL A 22 33.40 -22.41 13.33
N VAL A 23 33.07 -23.20 12.30
CA VAL A 23 32.32 -22.71 11.12
C VAL A 23 30.80 -22.87 11.27
N GLY A 24 30.32 -23.56 12.32
CA GLY A 24 28.87 -23.66 12.63
C GLY A 24 28.30 -22.48 13.43
N GLY A 25 29.10 -21.45 13.70
CA GLY A 25 28.69 -20.32 14.55
C GLY A 25 28.61 -18.96 13.88
N LEU A 26 28.67 -18.90 12.54
CA LEU A 26 28.61 -17.62 11.79
C LEU A 26 27.55 -17.60 10.67
N PHE A 27 26.65 -18.57 10.64
CA PHE A 27 25.39 -18.50 9.86
C PHE A 27 24.17 -18.60 10.80
N GLY A 28 24.22 -17.89 11.90
CA GLY A 28 23.06 -17.53 12.69
C GLY A 28 22.49 -16.20 12.19
N GLY A 29 22.31 -16.08 10.88
CA GLY A 29 21.60 -14.98 10.25
C GLY A 29 20.15 -15.39 10.08
N ASP A 30 19.30 -14.81 10.89
CA ASP A 30 17.85 -14.60 10.75
C ASP A 30 17.03 -15.69 10.01
N ALA A 31 16.86 -16.86 10.65
CA ALA A 31 15.79 -17.80 10.30
C ALA A 31 14.38 -17.17 10.52
N SER A 32 14.27 -16.00 11.16
CA SER A 32 12.99 -15.33 11.41
C SER A 32 12.43 -14.60 10.19
N ALA A 33 13.24 -14.20 9.22
CA ALA A 33 12.77 -13.52 8.01
C ALA A 33 11.97 -14.44 7.06
N ALA A 34 12.15 -15.74 7.11
CA ALA A 34 11.44 -16.71 6.27
C ALA A 34 9.98 -16.97 6.71
N HIS A 35 9.58 -16.51 7.89
CA HIS A 35 8.25 -16.82 8.48
C HIS A 35 7.29 -15.62 8.52
N PHE A 36 7.69 -14.47 8.01
CA PHE A 36 6.88 -13.26 8.00
C PHE A 36 6.94 -12.54 6.64
N THR A 37 5.78 -12.20 6.07
CA THR A 37 5.68 -11.38 4.86
C THR A 37 5.15 -10.01 5.24
N VAL A 38 5.87 -8.95 4.85
CA VAL A 38 5.54 -7.56 5.18
C VAL A 38 4.70 -6.95 4.06
N PHE A 39 3.48 -6.49 4.38
CA PHE A 39 2.57 -5.87 3.41
C PHE A 39 2.33 -4.37 3.62
N GLU A 40 2.65 -3.83 4.79
CA GLU A 40 2.43 -2.43 5.18
C GLU A 40 0.97 -1.95 5.00
N SER A 41 0.00 -2.77 5.40
CA SER A 41 -1.42 -2.41 5.34
C SER A 41 -1.75 -1.26 6.29
N GLY A 42 -2.33 -0.19 5.74
CA GLY A 42 -2.66 1.03 6.49
C GLY A 42 -3.94 0.90 7.32
N GLN A 43 -3.83 0.79 8.64
CA GLN A 43 -4.96 0.74 9.56
C GLN A 43 -5.86 1.98 9.46
N VAL A 44 -7.18 1.80 9.57
CA VAL A 44 -8.19 2.87 9.46
C VAL A 44 -8.95 3.07 10.77
N ARG A 45 -9.52 2.00 11.32
CA ARG A 45 -10.28 2.01 12.58
C ARG A 45 -9.81 0.85 13.47
N PRO A 46 -8.56 0.91 13.96
CA PRO A 46 -7.95 -0.26 14.60
C PRO A 46 -8.51 -0.57 15.98
N LEU A 47 -9.27 0.33 16.59
CA LEU A 47 -9.80 0.22 17.94
C LEU A 47 -11.32 0.47 17.97
N ALA A 48 -12.04 -0.30 18.80
CA ALA A 48 -13.42 -0.06 19.13
C ALA A 48 -13.73 -0.43 20.58
N LEU A 49 -14.53 0.38 21.27
CA LEU A 49 -15.11 0.01 22.56
C LEU A 49 -16.40 -0.80 22.35
N SER A 50 -16.67 -1.76 23.26
CA SER A 50 -17.99 -2.35 23.36
C SER A 50 -19.05 -1.28 23.70
N PRO A 51 -20.32 -1.44 23.31
CA PRO A 51 -21.38 -0.47 23.64
C PRO A 51 -21.50 -0.14 25.14
N ASP A 52 -21.22 -1.09 26.03
CA ASP A 52 -21.20 -0.86 27.48
C ASP A 52 -19.86 -0.32 28.01
N GLY A 53 -18.87 -0.12 27.17
CA GLY A 53 -17.55 0.41 27.49
C GLY A 53 -16.69 -0.48 28.40
N LYS A 54 -17.01 -1.78 28.52
CA LYS A 54 -16.25 -2.70 29.39
C LYS A 54 -15.12 -3.42 28.66
N LEU A 55 -15.22 -3.53 27.32
CA LEU A 55 -14.21 -4.16 26.48
C LEU A 55 -13.66 -3.16 25.47
N LEU A 56 -12.36 -3.27 25.20
CA LEU A 56 -11.68 -2.63 24.09
C LEU A 56 -11.24 -3.74 23.11
N PHE A 57 -11.60 -3.58 21.86
CA PHE A 57 -11.20 -4.43 20.76
C PHE A 57 -10.12 -3.72 19.96
N ALA A 58 -9.04 -4.43 19.67
CA ALA A 58 -7.91 -3.93 18.91
C ALA A 58 -7.54 -4.91 17.78
N VAL A 59 -7.36 -4.42 16.57
CA VAL A 59 -6.77 -5.24 15.51
C VAL A 59 -5.26 -5.33 15.71
N ASN A 60 -4.75 -6.56 15.72
CA ASN A 60 -3.33 -6.87 15.68
C ASN A 60 -2.99 -7.24 14.23
N THR A 61 -2.69 -6.22 13.43
CA THR A 61 -2.47 -6.35 11.99
C THR A 61 -1.36 -7.34 11.66
N PRO A 62 -0.13 -7.25 12.24
CA PRO A 62 0.94 -8.16 11.89
C PRO A 62 0.72 -9.61 12.35
N ASP A 63 -0.13 -9.82 13.35
CA ASP A 63 -0.42 -11.15 13.88
C ASP A 63 -1.73 -11.77 13.37
N ASN A 64 -2.48 -11.02 12.55
CA ASN A 64 -3.76 -11.48 11.97
C ASN A 64 -4.80 -11.85 13.03
N ARG A 65 -4.91 -11.04 14.10
CA ARG A 65 -5.78 -11.32 15.24
C ARG A 65 -6.59 -10.10 15.67
N LEU A 66 -7.69 -10.38 16.33
CA LEU A 66 -8.44 -9.43 17.17
C LEU A 66 -8.03 -9.62 18.61
N GLU A 67 -7.44 -8.61 19.23
CA GLU A 67 -7.11 -8.59 20.64
C GLU A 67 -8.27 -8.00 21.46
N ILE A 68 -8.59 -8.63 22.58
CA ILE A 68 -9.67 -8.23 23.49
C ILE A 68 -9.11 -7.83 24.82
N PHE A 69 -9.37 -6.60 25.25
CA PHE A 69 -8.95 -6.07 26.54
C PHE A 69 -10.16 -5.73 27.40
N ARG A 70 -10.07 -6.05 28.70
CA ARG A 70 -11.01 -5.50 29.67
C ARG A 70 -10.61 -4.09 30.03
N VAL A 71 -11.58 -3.19 30.00
CA VAL A 71 -11.44 -1.80 30.41
C VAL A 71 -11.81 -1.65 31.88
N GLY A 72 -10.84 -1.35 32.73
CA GLY A 72 -11.03 -1.15 34.17
C GLY A 72 -10.60 0.25 34.61
N ASN A 73 -10.95 0.63 35.84
CA ASN A 73 -10.49 1.91 36.41
C ASN A 73 -8.97 1.99 36.59
N SER A 74 -8.30 0.85 36.80
CA SER A 74 -6.85 0.74 36.91
C SER A 74 -6.13 0.71 35.53
N GLY A 75 -6.83 0.51 34.42
CA GLY A 75 -6.21 0.39 33.10
C GLY A 75 -6.85 -0.68 32.23
N LEU A 76 -6.11 -1.10 31.21
CA LEU A 76 -6.44 -2.21 30.33
C LEU A 76 -5.83 -3.52 30.86
N SER A 77 -6.55 -4.61 30.71
CA SER A 77 -5.99 -5.95 30.92
C SER A 77 -6.36 -6.85 29.73
N HIS A 78 -5.36 -7.46 29.11
CA HIS A 78 -5.57 -8.41 28.01
C HIS A 78 -6.40 -9.61 28.46
N ARG A 79 -7.34 -10.04 27.64
CA ARG A 79 -8.27 -11.14 27.95
C ARG A 79 -8.16 -12.30 26.98
N ALA A 80 -8.16 -11.98 25.68
CA ALA A 80 -8.15 -12.99 24.65
C ALA A 80 -7.59 -12.43 23.34
N SER A 81 -7.14 -13.33 22.50
CA SER A 81 -6.69 -13.09 21.15
C SER A 81 -7.44 -14.05 20.24
N VAL A 82 -8.12 -13.53 19.21
CA VAL A 82 -8.98 -14.30 18.30
C VAL A 82 -8.40 -14.25 16.88
N PRO A 83 -8.08 -15.40 16.26
CA PRO A 83 -7.59 -15.40 14.89
C PRO A 83 -8.68 -14.93 13.93
N VAL A 84 -8.31 -14.03 13.01
CA VAL A 84 -9.17 -13.48 11.95
C VAL A 84 -8.48 -13.65 10.58
N GLY A 85 -8.90 -12.89 9.56
CA GLY A 85 -8.20 -12.90 8.27
C GLY A 85 -6.90 -12.10 8.30
N LEU A 86 -6.15 -12.14 7.18
CA LEU A 86 -4.84 -11.51 7.09
C LEU A 86 -4.95 -9.98 7.06
N GLU A 87 -3.98 -9.34 7.73
CA GLU A 87 -3.84 -7.89 7.80
C GLU A 87 -5.15 -7.18 8.22
N PRO A 88 -5.70 -7.44 9.42
CA PRO A 88 -6.89 -6.73 9.90
C PRO A 88 -6.58 -5.25 10.12
N VAL A 89 -7.41 -4.34 9.58
CA VAL A 89 -7.19 -2.88 9.58
C VAL A 89 -8.30 -2.07 10.23
N ALA A 90 -9.47 -2.69 10.45
CA ALA A 90 -10.58 -2.01 11.11
C ALA A 90 -11.43 -2.98 11.94
N VAL A 91 -12.02 -2.46 13.00
CA VAL A 91 -12.93 -3.20 13.89
C VAL A 91 -14.13 -2.33 14.28
N ALA A 92 -15.31 -2.94 14.31
CA ALA A 92 -16.53 -2.28 14.80
C ALA A 92 -17.30 -3.23 15.72
N ALA A 93 -17.63 -2.79 16.92
CA ALA A 93 -18.49 -3.52 17.84
C ALA A 93 -19.97 -3.26 17.49
N ARG A 94 -20.69 -4.30 17.08
CA ARG A 94 -22.14 -4.24 16.86
C ARG A 94 -22.91 -4.30 18.17
N THR A 95 -22.55 -5.25 19.02
CA THR A 95 -23.07 -5.44 20.37
C THR A 95 -21.92 -5.71 21.33
N ASN A 96 -22.20 -5.94 22.61
CA ASN A 96 -21.16 -6.38 23.56
C ASN A 96 -20.59 -7.77 23.22
N GLU A 97 -21.32 -8.55 22.45
CA GLU A 97 -21.03 -9.96 22.13
C GLU A 97 -20.70 -10.20 20.64
N GLU A 98 -20.84 -9.18 19.79
CA GLU A 98 -20.59 -9.31 18.35
C GLU A 98 -19.74 -8.17 17.83
N VAL A 99 -18.61 -8.54 17.19
CA VAL A 99 -17.60 -7.62 16.66
C VAL A 99 -17.24 -8.03 15.23
N TRP A 100 -17.17 -7.07 14.34
CA TRP A 100 -16.79 -7.29 12.94
C TRP A 100 -15.41 -6.73 12.67
N VAL A 101 -14.57 -7.54 12.04
CA VAL A 101 -13.17 -7.21 11.74
C VAL A 101 -12.92 -7.23 10.24
N VAL A 102 -12.43 -6.13 9.69
CA VAL A 102 -12.09 -5.98 8.28
C VAL A 102 -10.66 -6.48 8.05
N ASN A 103 -10.52 -7.50 7.19
CA ASN A 103 -9.26 -8.14 6.86
C ASN A 103 -8.81 -7.70 5.46
N HIS A 104 -7.87 -6.77 5.43
CA HIS A 104 -7.46 -6.06 4.23
C HIS A 104 -6.92 -6.98 3.12
N LEU A 105 -6.02 -7.90 3.50
CA LEU A 105 -5.39 -8.83 2.54
C LEU A 105 -6.25 -10.07 2.25
N SER A 106 -7.32 -10.29 3.01
CA SER A 106 -8.22 -11.43 2.82
C SER A 106 -9.50 -11.09 2.07
N ASP A 107 -9.67 -9.86 1.58
CA ASP A 107 -10.87 -9.39 0.89
C ASP A 107 -12.16 -9.76 1.63
N SER A 108 -12.14 -9.63 2.95
CA SER A 108 -13.18 -10.21 3.79
C SER A 108 -13.43 -9.45 5.08
N VAL A 109 -14.55 -9.79 5.71
CA VAL A 109 -14.88 -9.36 7.07
C VAL A 109 -15.14 -10.59 7.92
N SER A 110 -14.47 -10.70 9.07
CA SER A 110 -14.71 -11.72 10.07
C SER A 110 -15.77 -11.25 11.07
N VAL A 111 -16.89 -11.95 11.16
CA VAL A 111 -17.90 -11.76 12.21
C VAL A 111 -17.49 -12.59 13.41
N VAL A 112 -17.13 -11.93 14.49
CA VAL A 112 -16.62 -12.55 15.73
C VAL A 112 -17.69 -12.49 16.79
N ARG A 113 -18.05 -13.66 17.35
CA ARG A 113 -18.84 -13.75 18.57
C ARG A 113 -17.89 -13.75 19.76
N VAL A 114 -18.05 -12.81 20.68
CA VAL A 114 -17.29 -12.68 21.92
C VAL A 114 -17.96 -13.47 23.02
N ASN A 115 -17.20 -14.23 23.79
CA ASN A 115 -17.73 -15.11 24.86
C ASN A 115 -17.30 -14.57 26.24
N ASP A 116 -18.08 -14.94 27.26
CA ASP A 116 -17.71 -14.86 28.69
C ASP A 116 -17.04 -13.53 29.09
N GLU A 117 -17.69 -12.42 28.81
CA GLU A 117 -17.17 -11.06 29.12
C GLU A 117 -15.77 -10.80 28.50
N GLY A 118 -15.51 -11.32 27.30
CA GLY A 118 -14.27 -11.11 26.56
C GLY A 118 -13.17 -12.13 26.85
N GLN A 119 -13.44 -13.24 27.56
CA GLN A 119 -12.43 -14.30 27.82
C GLN A 119 -12.15 -15.18 26.58
N GLY A 120 -12.81 -14.92 25.48
CA GLY A 120 -12.59 -15.60 24.22
C GLY A 120 -13.51 -15.09 23.12
N GLY A 121 -13.29 -15.57 21.92
CA GLY A 121 -14.14 -15.27 20.76
C GLY A 121 -14.02 -16.34 19.69
N THR A 122 -14.95 -16.31 18.77
CA THR A 122 -15.02 -17.28 17.66
C THR A 122 -15.52 -16.59 16.40
N VAL A 123 -14.83 -16.80 15.29
CA VAL A 123 -15.33 -16.37 13.99
C VAL A 123 -16.50 -17.26 13.60
N THR A 124 -17.69 -16.70 13.52
CA THR A 124 -18.92 -17.41 13.18
C THR A 124 -19.27 -17.30 11.70
N ARG A 125 -18.73 -16.30 11.02
CA ARG A 125 -18.98 -16.03 9.61
C ARG A 125 -17.79 -15.28 8.99
N THR A 126 -17.42 -15.63 7.76
CA THR A 126 -16.61 -14.81 6.88
C THR A 126 -17.53 -14.22 5.80
N LEU A 127 -17.54 -12.88 5.69
CA LEU A 127 -18.15 -12.18 4.56
C LEU A 127 -17.06 -11.87 3.54
N LEU A 128 -17.36 -12.03 2.26
CA LEU A 128 -16.46 -11.71 1.16
C LEU A 128 -16.89 -10.39 0.55
N VAL A 129 -15.94 -9.50 0.30
CA VAL A 129 -16.15 -8.16 -0.25
C VAL A 129 -15.18 -7.89 -1.40
N GLY A 130 -15.16 -6.68 -1.95
CA GLY A 130 -14.18 -6.27 -2.95
C GLY A 130 -12.75 -6.26 -2.42
N ASP A 131 -11.81 -6.02 -3.30
CA ASP A 131 -10.38 -6.01 -3.02
C ASP A 131 -9.99 -4.95 -1.98
N GLU A 132 -9.05 -5.30 -1.13
CA GLU A 132 -8.46 -4.41 -0.10
C GLU A 132 -9.51 -3.65 0.74
N PRO A 133 -10.44 -4.31 1.45
CA PRO A 133 -11.39 -3.62 2.30
C PRO A 133 -10.68 -2.86 3.44
N ARG A 134 -11.20 -1.66 3.81
CA ARG A 134 -10.48 -0.75 4.70
C ARG A 134 -11.22 -0.32 5.95
N ASP A 135 -12.49 0.01 5.87
CA ASP A 135 -13.25 0.52 7.03
C ASP A 135 -14.63 -0.12 7.15
N ILE A 136 -15.20 -0.06 8.34
CA ILE A 136 -16.54 -0.56 8.65
C ILE A 136 -17.25 0.34 9.66
N VAL A 137 -18.54 0.62 9.39
CA VAL A 137 -19.43 1.28 10.35
C VAL A 137 -20.83 0.65 10.33
N PHE A 138 -21.55 0.76 11.45
CA PHE A 138 -22.95 0.38 11.55
C PHE A 138 -23.84 1.61 11.51
N ALA A 139 -24.86 1.61 10.64
CA ALA A 139 -25.81 2.72 10.46
C ALA A 139 -27.20 2.21 10.06
N GLY A 140 -28.11 3.13 9.68
CA GLY A 140 -29.49 2.85 9.33
C GLY A 140 -30.35 2.63 10.56
N HIS A 141 -31.61 2.22 10.34
CA HIS A 141 -32.55 1.99 11.44
C HIS A 141 -32.04 0.96 12.45
N GLY A 142 -31.88 1.37 13.70
CA GLY A 142 -31.34 0.53 14.77
C GLY A 142 -29.91 0.09 14.58
N ARG A 143 -29.15 0.76 13.67
CA ARG A 143 -27.78 0.42 13.30
C ARG A 143 -27.59 -1.02 12.83
N ARG A 144 -28.56 -1.55 12.08
CA ARG A 144 -28.57 -2.93 11.59
C ARG A 144 -27.89 -3.13 10.26
N ARG A 145 -27.32 -2.08 9.68
CA ARG A 145 -26.62 -2.15 8.39
C ARG A 145 -25.15 -1.90 8.59
N ALA A 146 -24.34 -2.86 8.12
CA ALA A 146 -22.90 -2.72 8.06
C ALA A 146 -22.51 -2.12 6.70
N PHE A 147 -21.73 -1.05 6.71
CA PHE A 147 -21.16 -0.41 5.54
C PHE A 147 -19.66 -0.68 5.54
N ILE A 148 -19.12 -1.23 4.45
CA ILE A 148 -17.73 -1.64 4.34
C ILE A 148 -17.15 -1.06 3.06
N THR A 149 -16.03 -0.36 3.14
CA THR A 149 -15.29 0.17 1.97
C THR A 149 -14.41 -0.90 1.36
N ALA A 150 -14.38 -1.01 0.02
CA ALA A 150 -13.47 -1.87 -0.74
C ALA A 150 -13.22 -1.28 -2.13
N ALA A 151 -12.10 -1.62 -2.76
CA ALA A 151 -11.88 -1.27 -4.16
C ALA A 151 -12.84 -2.08 -5.06
N HIS A 152 -13.32 -1.43 -6.15
CA HIS A 152 -14.21 -2.07 -7.11
C HIS A 152 -13.42 -2.97 -8.07
N ARG A 153 -12.84 -4.02 -7.56
CA ARG A 153 -12.08 -5.05 -8.27
C ARG A 153 -11.97 -6.31 -7.41
N GLY A 154 -11.35 -7.33 -7.95
CA GLY A 154 -11.10 -8.58 -7.23
C GLY A 154 -12.17 -9.65 -7.49
N GLN A 155 -11.92 -10.86 -6.97
CA GLN A 155 -12.69 -12.06 -7.28
C GLN A 155 -14.12 -12.05 -6.72
N ASN A 156 -14.36 -11.25 -5.68
CA ASN A 156 -15.67 -11.18 -5.02
C ASN A 156 -16.54 -10.03 -5.55
N ALA A 157 -15.93 -9.02 -6.20
CA ALA A 157 -16.67 -7.97 -6.87
C ALA A 157 -17.45 -8.53 -8.07
N PRO A 158 -18.64 -7.99 -8.40
CA PRO A 158 -19.32 -8.39 -9.62
C PRO A 158 -18.39 -8.24 -10.82
N PHE A 159 -18.34 -9.29 -11.67
CA PHE A 159 -17.52 -9.24 -12.86
C PHE A 159 -17.99 -8.07 -13.73
N ASN A 160 -17.06 -7.24 -14.07
CA ASN A 160 -17.21 -6.26 -15.11
C ASN A 160 -15.83 -5.83 -15.63
N PRO A 161 -15.78 -5.22 -16.80
CA PRO A 161 -14.54 -4.71 -17.37
C PRO A 161 -14.16 -3.32 -16.82
N GLN A 162 -14.48 -2.99 -15.56
CA GLN A 162 -14.24 -1.64 -15.00
C GLN A 162 -12.81 -1.18 -15.09
N LEU A 163 -11.86 -2.11 -15.01
CA LEU A 163 -10.46 -1.76 -15.20
C LEU A 163 -10.18 -1.21 -16.60
N THR A 164 -10.98 -1.57 -17.59
CA THR A 164 -10.82 -1.16 -18.99
C THR A 164 -12.00 -0.39 -19.55
N THR A 165 -13.01 -0.07 -18.72
CA THR A 165 -14.21 0.65 -19.13
C THR A 165 -14.19 2.07 -18.56
N PRO A 166 -14.22 3.12 -19.39
CA PRO A 166 -14.27 4.50 -18.95
C PRO A 166 -15.63 4.87 -18.32
N GLY A 167 -15.62 5.91 -17.48
CA GLY A 167 -16.84 6.48 -16.88
C GLY A 167 -17.43 5.67 -15.73
N ILE A 168 -16.79 4.59 -15.29
CA ILE A 168 -17.25 3.74 -14.18
C ILE A 168 -16.44 4.05 -12.92
N GLY A 169 -17.13 4.13 -11.77
CA GLY A 169 -16.51 4.33 -10.47
C GLY A 169 -15.69 3.13 -10.00
N ARG A 170 -14.74 3.38 -9.11
CA ARG A 170 -13.80 2.39 -8.58
C ARG A 170 -13.82 2.29 -7.06
N ALA A 171 -14.71 3.03 -6.43
CA ALA A 171 -14.87 3.10 -4.98
C ALA A 171 -16.18 2.45 -4.55
N ASP A 172 -16.11 1.27 -3.92
CA ASP A 172 -17.28 0.54 -3.46
C ASP A 172 -17.53 0.73 -1.97
N VAL A 173 -18.83 0.81 -1.63
CA VAL A 173 -19.31 0.60 -0.27
C VAL A 173 -20.29 -0.59 -0.30
N TRP A 174 -19.87 -1.70 0.28
CA TRP A 174 -20.68 -2.91 0.44
C TRP A 174 -21.58 -2.76 1.65
N VAL A 175 -22.87 -3.08 1.48
CA VAL A 175 -23.84 -2.95 2.57
C VAL A 175 -24.48 -4.28 2.87
N PHE A 176 -24.37 -4.73 4.13
CA PHE A 176 -25.01 -5.96 4.61
C PHE A 176 -26.07 -5.65 5.67
N ASP A 177 -27.15 -6.46 5.66
CA ASP A 177 -28.06 -6.52 6.80
C ASP A 177 -27.43 -7.41 7.88
N SER A 178 -27.06 -6.82 9.01
CA SER A 178 -26.37 -7.54 10.08
C SER A 178 -27.23 -8.58 10.78
N ASP A 179 -28.55 -8.50 10.65
CA ASP A 179 -29.48 -9.50 11.18
C ASP A 179 -29.76 -10.64 10.18
N ASN A 180 -29.45 -10.42 8.89
CA ASN A 180 -29.68 -11.40 7.84
C ASN A 180 -28.56 -11.38 6.79
N LEU A 181 -27.50 -12.13 7.05
CA LEU A 181 -26.33 -12.23 6.16
C LEU A 181 -26.55 -13.15 4.96
N GLY A 182 -27.69 -13.81 4.86
CA GLY A 182 -27.97 -14.82 3.82
C GLY A 182 -27.12 -16.09 3.98
N ASN A 183 -27.36 -17.07 3.09
CA ASN A 183 -26.71 -18.38 3.14
C ASN A 183 -25.73 -18.63 1.98
N THR A 184 -25.36 -17.60 1.21
CA THR A 184 -24.40 -17.71 0.13
C THR A 184 -22.97 -17.72 0.67
N LEU A 185 -22.02 -18.21 -0.10
CA LEU A 185 -20.61 -18.03 0.20
C LEU A 185 -20.29 -16.52 0.30
N GLY A 186 -19.70 -16.11 1.42
CA GLY A 186 -19.36 -14.69 1.64
C GLY A 186 -20.52 -13.80 2.06
N GLY A 187 -21.74 -14.32 2.23
CA GLY A 187 -22.91 -13.53 2.58
C GLY A 187 -23.59 -12.90 1.36
N THR A 188 -24.78 -12.29 1.58
CA THR A 188 -25.55 -11.61 0.55
C THR A 188 -25.65 -10.12 0.90
N PRO A 189 -24.94 -9.22 0.21
CA PRO A 189 -25.09 -7.79 0.47
C PRO A 189 -26.50 -7.30 0.08
N LEU A 190 -27.03 -6.32 0.80
CA LEU A 190 -28.23 -5.60 0.42
C LEU A 190 -28.06 -4.87 -0.92
N ASN A 191 -26.91 -4.25 -1.07
CA ASN A 191 -26.41 -3.67 -2.33
C ASN A 191 -24.92 -3.33 -2.22
N ILE A 192 -24.34 -2.97 -3.36
CA ILE A 192 -22.99 -2.43 -3.49
C ILE A 192 -23.14 -1.05 -4.13
N LEU A 193 -22.66 -0.02 -3.45
CA LEU A 193 -22.69 1.35 -3.91
C LEU A 193 -21.32 1.66 -4.55
N THR A 194 -21.28 1.83 -5.87
CA THR A 194 -20.07 2.17 -6.61
C THR A 194 -20.03 3.65 -6.90
N PHE A 195 -19.00 4.34 -6.39
CA PHE A 195 -18.82 5.78 -6.54
C PHE A 195 -17.74 6.12 -7.57
N PHE A 196 -17.95 7.24 -8.26
CA PHE A 196 -17.00 7.74 -9.26
C PHE A 196 -15.83 8.45 -8.57
N ALA A 197 -14.96 7.66 -8.01
CA ALA A 197 -13.69 8.01 -7.37
C ALA A 197 -12.78 6.79 -7.42
N ASP A 198 -11.53 6.97 -7.05
CA ASP A 198 -10.62 5.87 -6.80
C ASP A 198 -10.88 5.28 -5.41
N THR A 199 -10.31 4.15 -5.16
CA THR A 199 -10.32 3.34 -3.93
C THR A 199 -10.85 4.07 -2.67
N PRO A 200 -11.94 3.63 -2.04
CA PRO A 200 -12.45 4.28 -0.82
C PRO A 200 -11.62 3.87 0.40
N ARG A 201 -11.59 4.71 1.42
CA ARG A 201 -10.90 4.39 2.68
C ARG A 201 -11.83 4.49 3.88
N ALA A 202 -12.14 5.68 4.33
CA ALA A 202 -12.79 5.93 5.61
C ALA A 202 -14.29 6.11 5.50
N LEU A 203 -14.98 5.71 6.55
CA LEU A 203 -16.41 5.92 6.74
C LEU A 203 -16.69 6.77 8.01
N ALA A 204 -17.71 7.60 7.96
CA ALA A 204 -18.21 8.31 9.13
C ALA A 204 -19.74 8.26 9.17
N VAL A 205 -20.30 8.18 10.37
CA VAL A 205 -21.76 8.05 10.60
C VAL A 205 -22.26 9.24 11.38
N THR A 206 -23.39 9.81 10.96
CA THR A 206 -24.10 10.82 11.77
C THR A 206 -24.59 10.22 13.09
N PRO A 207 -24.70 11.01 14.17
CA PRO A 207 -25.12 10.50 15.50
C PRO A 207 -26.47 9.78 15.48
N ASP A 208 -27.40 10.24 14.64
CA ASP A 208 -28.70 9.62 14.43
C ASP A 208 -28.67 8.34 13.56
N GLY A 209 -27.52 8.01 12.98
CA GLY A 209 -27.35 6.84 12.12
C GLY A 209 -28.02 6.93 10.76
N THR A 210 -28.56 8.08 10.36
CA THR A 210 -29.31 8.22 9.10
C THR A 210 -28.44 8.40 7.88
N ARG A 211 -27.21 8.92 8.09
CA ARG A 211 -26.27 9.20 6.99
C ARG A 211 -24.90 8.58 7.25
N VAL A 212 -24.31 8.04 6.19
CA VAL A 212 -22.91 7.59 6.15
C VAL A 212 -22.16 8.43 5.12
N TYR A 213 -20.96 8.86 5.48
CA TYR A 213 -20.01 9.48 4.56
C TYR A 213 -18.92 8.48 4.20
N ALA A 214 -18.53 8.43 2.94
CA ALA A 214 -17.43 7.60 2.43
C ALA A 214 -16.41 8.49 1.74
N ALA A 215 -15.14 8.40 2.14
CA ALA A 215 -14.03 9.17 1.57
C ALA A 215 -13.24 8.34 0.56
N ALA A 216 -12.90 8.92 -0.58
CA ALA A 216 -11.91 8.40 -1.50
C ALA A 216 -10.52 8.46 -0.86
N PHE A 217 -9.68 7.44 -1.06
CA PHE A 217 -8.32 7.43 -0.53
C PHE A 217 -7.38 8.25 -1.41
N HIS A 218 -7.22 7.85 -2.66
CA HIS A 218 -6.43 8.55 -3.66
C HIS A 218 -7.34 9.52 -4.42
N SER A 219 -7.66 10.65 -3.80
CA SER A 219 -8.59 11.61 -4.38
C SER A 219 -7.98 12.44 -5.49
N GLY A 220 -6.66 12.67 -5.43
CA GLY A 220 -5.97 13.52 -6.37
C GLY A 220 -6.12 15.01 -6.05
N ASN A 221 -5.63 15.87 -6.93
CA ASN A 221 -5.66 17.33 -6.77
C ASN A 221 -5.85 18.06 -8.10
N ARG A 222 -6.54 17.41 -9.04
CA ARG A 222 -6.84 17.94 -10.40
C ARG A 222 -5.59 18.18 -11.24
N THR A 223 -4.53 17.41 -11.07
CA THR A 223 -3.33 17.49 -11.91
C THR A 223 -3.28 16.35 -12.90
N THR A 224 -2.62 16.59 -14.06
CA THR A 224 -2.36 15.59 -15.10
C THR A 224 -1.02 15.86 -15.77
N ALA A 225 -0.45 14.87 -16.46
CA ALA A 225 0.71 15.07 -17.33
C ALA A 225 0.25 15.28 -18.80
N LEU A 226 0.75 16.33 -19.41
CA LEU A 226 0.68 16.51 -20.85
C LEU A 226 1.94 15.93 -21.47
N HIS A 227 1.76 14.90 -22.32
CA HIS A 227 2.86 14.20 -22.98
C HIS A 227 3.76 15.15 -23.77
N GLU A 228 5.05 14.86 -23.81
CA GLU A 228 6.07 15.70 -24.45
C GLU A 228 5.75 16.04 -25.90
N ASP A 229 5.26 15.08 -26.70
CA ASP A 229 4.87 15.32 -28.10
C ASP A 229 3.82 16.44 -28.28
N ALA A 230 3.12 16.82 -27.23
CA ALA A 230 2.14 17.92 -27.25
C ALA A 230 2.72 19.25 -26.77
N VAL A 231 3.97 19.23 -26.28
CA VAL A 231 4.71 20.36 -25.73
C VAL A 231 5.74 20.81 -26.78
N PRO A 232 5.81 22.10 -27.17
CA PRO A 232 6.80 22.58 -28.12
C PRO A 232 8.24 22.39 -27.61
N ASP A 233 9.11 21.84 -28.45
CA ASP A 233 10.54 21.68 -28.15
C ASP A 233 11.25 23.04 -28.09
N GLY A 234 12.33 23.12 -27.29
CA GLY A 234 13.14 24.34 -27.16
C GLY A 234 12.80 25.22 -25.96
N GLY A 235 11.96 24.71 -25.05
CA GLY A 235 11.70 25.29 -23.73
C GLY A 235 10.76 26.50 -23.70
N GLU A 236 10.81 27.25 -22.62
CA GLU A 236 9.87 28.33 -22.31
C GLU A 236 9.78 29.43 -23.41
N ALA A 237 10.91 29.78 -24.03
CA ALA A 237 10.97 30.85 -25.01
C ALA A 237 10.13 30.60 -26.27
N VAL A 238 9.84 29.33 -26.56
CA VAL A 238 9.02 28.90 -27.71
C VAL A 238 7.65 28.38 -27.27
N GLY A 239 7.29 28.57 -26.00
CA GLY A 239 6.05 28.08 -25.42
C GLY A 239 6.10 26.62 -24.95
N GLY A 240 7.28 26.04 -24.87
CA GLY A 240 7.54 24.70 -24.35
C GLY A 240 7.61 24.61 -22.82
N VAL A 241 8.40 23.66 -22.32
CA VAL A 241 8.53 23.38 -20.88
C VAL A 241 8.93 24.65 -20.11
N PRO A 242 8.30 24.98 -18.96
CA PRO A 242 8.71 26.10 -18.13
C PRO A 242 10.19 26.01 -17.73
N GLY A 243 10.91 27.15 -17.70
CA GLY A 243 12.33 27.19 -17.33
C GLY A 243 12.61 26.92 -15.86
N PRO A 244 13.88 26.65 -15.48
CA PRO A 244 15.03 26.46 -16.37
C PRO A 244 15.00 25.11 -17.11
N ASN A 245 15.53 25.09 -18.34
CA ASN A 245 15.66 23.86 -19.14
C ASN A 245 17.12 23.40 -19.26
N THR A 246 18.00 24.04 -18.52
CA THR A 246 19.43 23.69 -18.39
C THR A 246 19.75 23.52 -16.90
N ASN A 247 20.81 22.80 -16.59
CA ASN A 247 21.38 22.89 -15.24
C ASN A 247 22.21 24.18 -15.08
N TYR A 248 22.75 24.40 -13.89
CA TYR A 248 23.58 25.57 -13.56
C TYR A 248 24.82 25.73 -14.46
N ALA A 249 25.32 24.63 -15.03
CA ALA A 249 26.43 24.63 -15.96
C ALA A 249 26.02 24.92 -17.41
N GLY A 250 24.76 25.21 -17.66
CA GLY A 250 24.21 25.48 -18.99
C GLY A 250 24.03 24.23 -19.88
N VAL A 251 24.12 23.01 -19.31
CA VAL A 251 23.86 21.79 -20.06
C VAL A 251 22.34 21.64 -20.26
N PRO A 252 21.85 21.50 -21.51
CA PRO A 252 20.43 21.38 -21.76
C PRO A 252 19.87 20.05 -21.28
N ALA A 253 18.66 20.07 -20.73
CA ALA A 253 17.89 18.88 -20.44
C ALA A 253 17.29 18.29 -21.73
N HIS A 254 16.88 17.03 -21.64
CA HIS A 254 16.01 16.43 -22.64
C HIS A 254 14.59 17.05 -22.56
N GLU A 255 13.87 16.98 -23.66
CA GLU A 255 12.45 17.39 -23.69
C GLU A 255 11.63 16.48 -22.77
N THR A 256 10.59 17.00 -22.14
CA THR A 256 9.77 16.29 -21.18
C THR A 256 8.30 16.70 -21.25
N SER A 257 7.42 15.85 -20.76
CA SER A 257 6.06 16.22 -20.42
C SER A 257 6.01 17.37 -19.40
N ILE A 258 4.84 17.98 -19.25
CA ILE A 258 4.58 19.00 -18.21
C ILE A 258 3.39 18.59 -17.35
N ILE A 259 3.42 18.96 -16.07
CA ILE A 259 2.28 18.80 -15.18
C ILE A 259 1.38 20.01 -15.31
N LEU A 260 0.09 19.76 -15.51
CA LEU A 260 -0.97 20.76 -15.60
C LEU A 260 -1.94 20.58 -14.45
N LYS A 261 -2.50 21.68 -13.98
CA LYS A 261 -3.55 21.71 -12.95
C LYS A 261 -4.83 22.29 -13.51
N GLN A 262 -5.95 21.62 -13.24
CA GLN A 262 -7.25 22.14 -13.62
C GLN A 262 -7.75 23.15 -12.59
N GLU A 263 -7.88 24.41 -13.01
CA GLU A 263 -8.48 25.50 -12.24
C GLU A 263 -9.75 25.98 -12.94
N GLY A 264 -10.89 25.73 -12.32
CA GLY A 264 -12.18 25.98 -12.97
C GLY A 264 -12.35 25.13 -14.22
N GLN A 265 -12.38 25.79 -15.39
CA GLN A 265 -12.47 25.15 -16.71
C GLN A 265 -11.15 25.16 -17.47
N GLU A 266 -10.10 25.73 -16.88
CA GLU A 266 -8.79 25.86 -17.53
C GLU A 266 -7.78 24.87 -17.00
N TRP A 267 -6.90 24.42 -17.88
CA TRP A 267 -5.71 23.66 -17.56
C TRP A 267 -4.49 24.58 -17.63
N LEU A 268 -3.85 24.78 -16.49
CA LEU A 268 -2.75 25.72 -16.34
C LEU A 268 -1.45 24.98 -15.98
N ASP A 269 -0.32 25.47 -16.51
CA ASP A 269 1.00 25.05 -16.04
C ASP A 269 1.48 25.93 -14.87
N SER A 270 2.69 25.65 -14.38
CA SER A 270 3.30 26.36 -13.25
C SER A 270 3.54 27.87 -13.48
N LEU A 271 3.46 28.34 -14.72
CA LEU A 271 3.54 29.75 -15.10
C LEU A 271 2.16 30.38 -15.32
N GLY A 272 1.07 29.64 -15.12
CA GLY A 272 -0.29 30.11 -15.37
C GLY A 272 -0.67 30.17 -16.86
N ARG A 273 0.10 29.53 -17.77
CA ARG A 273 -0.24 29.47 -19.18
C ARG A 273 -1.32 28.41 -19.42
N SER A 274 -2.32 28.75 -20.26
CA SER A 274 -3.45 27.87 -20.54
C SER A 274 -3.12 26.80 -21.60
N TRP A 275 -3.40 25.56 -21.28
CA TRP A 275 -3.28 24.38 -22.13
C TRP A 275 -4.63 23.72 -22.39
N THR A 276 -5.73 24.40 -22.12
CA THR A 276 -7.10 23.89 -22.23
C THR A 276 -7.44 23.39 -23.63
N SER A 277 -6.83 23.94 -24.66
CA SER A 277 -7.01 23.45 -26.04
C SER A 277 -6.39 22.07 -26.28
N LYS A 278 -5.43 21.67 -25.44
CA LYS A 278 -4.73 20.38 -25.53
C LYS A 278 -5.37 19.31 -24.65
N VAL A 279 -5.85 19.66 -23.46
CA VAL A 279 -6.49 18.73 -22.52
C VAL A 279 -8.00 18.94 -22.57
N ARG A 280 -8.74 17.94 -23.06
CA ARG A 280 -10.18 18.04 -23.32
C ARG A 280 -11.06 17.28 -22.31
N PHE A 281 -10.46 16.48 -21.45
CA PHE A 281 -11.16 15.80 -20.35
C PHE A 281 -11.19 16.67 -19.10
N THR A 282 -11.95 16.23 -18.11
CA THR A 282 -12.08 16.90 -16.81
C THR A 282 -11.78 15.96 -15.65
N LEU A 283 -11.31 16.53 -14.54
CA LEU A 283 -11.14 15.87 -13.26
C LEU A 283 -12.16 16.45 -12.27
N PRO A 284 -13.29 15.77 -12.03
CA PRO A 284 -14.34 16.29 -11.17
C PRO A 284 -13.97 16.31 -9.69
N ASP A 285 -12.89 15.60 -9.29
CA ASP A 285 -12.32 15.62 -7.95
C ASP A 285 -13.37 15.32 -6.88
N LYS A 286 -14.05 14.17 -7.00
CA LYS A 286 -15.11 13.76 -6.07
C LYS A 286 -14.49 12.99 -4.91
N ASP A 287 -14.41 13.65 -3.74
CA ASP A 287 -13.61 13.19 -2.62
C ASP A 287 -14.40 12.47 -1.54
N VAL A 288 -15.59 13.02 -1.18
CA VAL A 288 -16.42 12.47 -0.12
C VAL A 288 -17.86 12.35 -0.60
N PHE A 289 -18.45 11.17 -0.39
CA PHE A 289 -19.81 10.84 -0.81
C PHE A 289 -20.70 10.63 0.39
N ALA A 290 -21.93 11.17 0.35
CA ALA A 290 -22.94 10.95 1.36
C ALA A 290 -23.92 9.86 0.92
N ILE A 291 -24.24 8.95 1.84
CA ILE A 291 -25.14 7.82 1.65
C ILE A 291 -26.34 7.97 2.60
N ASN A 292 -27.56 7.86 2.09
CA ASN A 292 -28.77 7.70 2.91
C ASN A 292 -28.80 6.25 3.43
N ALA A 293 -28.42 6.08 4.69
CA ALA A 293 -28.34 4.78 5.33
C ALA A 293 -29.72 4.18 5.69
N THR A 294 -30.79 4.98 5.67
CA THR A 294 -32.15 4.54 5.99
C THR A 294 -33.00 4.19 4.76
N ALA A 295 -32.56 4.60 3.57
CA ALA A 295 -33.19 4.18 2.31
C ALA A 295 -33.21 2.64 2.17
N ASN A 296 -34.13 2.08 1.43
CA ASN A 296 -34.22 0.63 1.22
C ASN A 296 -34.23 0.28 -0.29
N PRO A 297 -33.11 -0.24 -0.84
CA PRO A 297 -31.78 -0.37 -0.22
C PRO A 297 -31.12 0.99 0.05
N PRO A 298 -30.02 1.06 0.84
CA PRO A 298 -29.25 2.28 1.01
C PRO A 298 -28.81 2.87 -0.32
N ALA A 299 -28.81 4.19 -0.44
CA ALA A 299 -28.59 4.88 -1.71
C ALA A 299 -27.72 6.14 -1.53
N PRO A 300 -26.99 6.57 -2.58
CA PRO A 300 -26.30 7.86 -2.55
C PRO A 300 -27.27 9.01 -2.32
N VAL A 301 -26.85 10.03 -1.57
CA VAL A 301 -27.58 11.28 -1.47
C VAL A 301 -27.40 12.06 -2.76
N THR A 302 -28.49 12.46 -3.39
CA THR A 302 -28.46 13.28 -4.61
C THR A 302 -28.63 14.76 -4.27
N GLY A 303 -28.02 15.64 -5.09
CA GLY A 303 -28.08 17.10 -4.91
C GLY A 303 -27.08 17.64 -3.87
N PRO A 304 -27.30 18.86 -3.36
CA PRO A 304 -26.37 19.53 -2.46
C PRO A 304 -26.06 18.69 -1.20
N GLY A 305 -24.77 18.58 -0.84
CA GLY A 305 -24.29 17.78 0.28
C GLY A 305 -24.26 16.27 0.02
N GLY A 306 -24.48 15.82 -1.22
CA GLY A 306 -24.32 14.42 -1.63
C GLY A 306 -22.88 14.07 -1.99
N VAL A 307 -22.13 15.04 -2.55
CA VAL A 307 -20.73 14.90 -2.92
C VAL A 307 -19.99 16.17 -2.52
N PHE A 308 -18.75 16.01 -2.06
CA PHE A 308 -17.83 17.10 -1.73
C PHE A 308 -16.54 16.92 -2.56
N SER A 309 -16.02 18.01 -3.12
CA SER A 309 -14.82 18.07 -3.95
C SER A 309 -13.83 19.11 -3.39
N GLY A 310 -12.52 18.96 -3.68
CA GLY A 310 -11.49 19.88 -3.19
C GLY A 310 -11.19 19.67 -1.69
N VAL A 311 -11.35 18.46 -1.20
CA VAL A 311 -11.10 18.13 0.23
C VAL A 311 -9.61 17.94 0.47
N GLY A 312 -8.90 17.26 -0.39
CA GLY A 312 -7.48 17.00 -0.31
C GLY A 312 -7.02 15.92 -1.29
N THR A 313 -5.73 15.70 -1.39
CA THR A 313 -5.13 14.72 -2.32
C THR A 313 -5.25 13.29 -1.82
N ILE A 314 -4.89 13.06 -0.54
CA ILE A 314 -5.00 11.75 0.14
C ILE A 314 -5.86 11.93 1.38
N LEU A 315 -6.98 11.20 1.47
CA LEU A 315 -7.92 11.30 2.59
C LEU A 315 -7.77 10.09 3.50
N PHE A 316 -7.41 10.32 4.77
CA PHE A 316 -7.08 9.24 5.70
C PHE A 316 -8.25 8.78 6.56
N ASN A 317 -8.98 9.71 7.17
CA ASN A 317 -10.08 9.36 8.08
C ASN A 317 -11.13 10.47 8.18
N MET A 318 -12.26 10.16 8.80
CA MET A 318 -13.35 11.12 9.03
C MET A 318 -13.97 11.00 10.42
N ALA A 319 -14.42 12.13 10.97
CA ALA A 319 -15.21 12.17 12.19
C ALA A 319 -16.36 13.18 12.03
N VAL A 320 -17.54 12.85 12.54
CA VAL A 320 -18.70 13.76 12.57
C VAL A 320 -18.76 14.46 13.93
N ASN A 321 -18.88 15.77 13.94
CA ASN A 321 -19.15 16.53 15.17
C ASN A 321 -20.59 16.29 15.63
N PRO A 322 -20.80 15.70 16.81
CA PRO A 322 -22.13 15.32 17.26
C PRO A 322 -23.03 16.53 17.59
N ALA A 323 -22.45 17.68 17.86
CA ALA A 323 -23.21 18.88 18.24
C ALA A 323 -23.76 19.66 17.05
N ASN A 324 -23.03 19.69 15.90
CA ASN A 324 -23.38 20.54 14.77
C ASN A 324 -23.45 19.80 13.42
N GLY A 325 -23.12 18.49 13.39
CA GLY A 325 -23.19 17.64 12.21
C GLY A 325 -22.09 17.90 11.15
N LYS A 326 -21.15 18.79 11.38
CA LYS A 326 -20.01 18.98 10.46
C LYS A 326 -19.14 17.75 10.44
N VAL A 327 -18.53 17.48 9.29
CA VAL A 327 -17.60 16.35 9.09
C VAL A 327 -16.18 16.89 9.00
N TYR A 328 -15.30 16.34 9.80
CA TYR A 328 -13.86 16.58 9.73
C TYR A 328 -13.21 15.46 8.94
N VAL A 329 -12.37 15.82 7.96
CA VAL A 329 -11.62 14.88 7.11
C VAL A 329 -10.14 15.12 7.31
N SER A 330 -9.41 14.14 7.84
CA SER A 330 -7.95 14.21 7.91
C SER A 330 -7.36 13.86 6.54
N ASN A 331 -6.47 14.72 6.05
CA ASN A 331 -5.93 14.59 4.70
C ASN A 331 -4.57 15.27 4.55
N THR A 332 -3.93 15.02 3.42
CA THR A 332 -2.82 15.82 2.91
C THR A 332 -3.19 16.40 1.56
N ASP A 333 -2.58 17.53 1.23
CA ASP A 333 -2.70 18.14 -0.10
C ASP A 333 -1.32 18.31 -0.72
N ALA A 334 -1.13 17.70 -1.90
CA ALA A 334 0.14 17.63 -2.60
C ALA A 334 0.37 18.87 -3.47
N ARG A 335 1.63 19.27 -3.62
CA ARG A 335 2.06 20.43 -4.42
C ARG A 335 2.86 19.98 -5.66
N ASN A 336 2.42 18.92 -6.30
CA ASN A 336 3.09 18.34 -7.47
C ASN A 336 3.01 19.20 -8.75
N ASP A 337 2.20 20.26 -8.75
CA ASP A 337 2.15 21.30 -9.78
C ASP A 337 3.37 22.24 -9.74
N LEU A 338 4.13 22.24 -8.65
CA LEU A 338 5.43 22.92 -8.55
C LEU A 338 6.58 22.00 -8.97
N ARG A 339 7.72 22.64 -9.33
CA ARG A 339 8.87 21.93 -9.89
C ARG A 339 10.07 22.02 -8.98
N PHE A 340 11.00 21.07 -9.16
CA PHE A 340 12.35 20.99 -8.63
C PHE A 340 12.47 20.64 -7.16
N GLU A 341 13.48 19.87 -6.87
CA GLU A 341 14.04 19.62 -5.54
C GLU A 341 15.32 20.45 -5.33
N GLY A 342 15.93 20.37 -4.16
CA GLY A 342 17.20 21.06 -3.89
C GLY A 342 17.04 22.48 -3.41
N ALA A 343 18.13 23.21 -3.36
CA ALA A 343 18.17 24.54 -2.74
C ALA A 343 17.48 25.64 -3.56
N GLY A 344 17.16 25.40 -4.81
CA GLY A 344 16.55 26.38 -5.70
C GLY A 344 17.48 27.53 -6.09
N THR A 345 18.79 27.33 -5.99
CA THR A 345 19.80 28.38 -6.27
C THR A 345 19.72 28.84 -7.71
N TYR A 346 19.68 27.91 -8.65
CA TYR A 346 19.57 28.19 -10.08
C TYR A 346 18.11 28.36 -10.56
N ALA A 347 17.21 27.53 -10.03
CA ALA A 347 15.79 27.55 -10.43
C ALA A 347 14.98 28.71 -9.81
N GLY A 348 15.43 29.30 -8.71
CA GLY A 348 14.73 30.38 -7.99
C GLY A 348 13.63 29.89 -7.05
N THR A 349 13.01 28.72 -7.31
CA THR A 349 11.99 28.08 -6.49
C THR A 349 12.15 26.58 -6.46
N SER A 350 11.75 25.93 -5.36
CA SER A 350 11.76 24.48 -5.24
C SER A 350 10.71 23.98 -4.28
N LEU A 351 10.45 22.66 -4.31
CA LEU A 351 9.60 21.95 -3.36
C LEU A 351 10.31 21.58 -2.05
N ARG A 352 11.58 21.90 -1.90
CA ARG A 352 12.39 21.54 -0.75
C ARG A 352 11.74 21.90 0.57
N GLY A 353 11.42 20.89 1.38
CA GLY A 353 10.75 21.06 2.66
C GLY A 353 9.28 21.45 2.60
N HIS A 354 8.66 21.55 1.40
CA HIS A 354 7.25 21.91 1.25
C HIS A 354 6.58 21.08 0.14
N LEU A 355 6.49 19.77 0.35
CA LEU A 355 5.88 18.84 -0.62
C LEU A 355 4.36 18.76 -0.47
N HIS A 356 3.88 18.77 0.77
CA HIS A 356 2.49 18.56 1.15
C HIS A 356 2.11 19.49 2.28
N GLU A 357 0.81 19.74 2.40
CA GLU A 357 0.20 20.31 3.57
C GLU A 357 -0.63 19.26 4.31
N SER A 358 -0.32 19.03 5.59
CA SER A 358 -1.15 18.23 6.47
C SER A 358 -2.38 19.04 6.88
N ARG A 359 -3.58 18.51 6.63
CA ARG A 359 -4.84 19.25 6.75
C ARG A 359 -5.90 18.49 7.52
N ILE A 360 -6.83 19.24 8.12
CA ILE A 360 -8.19 18.80 8.43
C ILE A 360 -9.14 19.63 7.62
N THR A 361 -9.90 19.02 6.74
CA THR A 361 -10.91 19.72 5.95
C THR A 361 -12.27 19.58 6.62
N VAL A 362 -12.94 20.73 6.83
CA VAL A 362 -14.25 20.80 7.46
C VAL A 362 -15.31 20.83 6.37
N LEU A 363 -16.22 19.84 6.40
CA LEU A 363 -17.37 19.77 5.50
C LEU A 363 -18.63 20.19 6.26
N GLY A 364 -19.44 21.04 5.65
CA GLY A 364 -20.68 21.50 6.22
C GLY A 364 -21.61 22.11 5.17
N ALA A 365 -22.72 22.69 5.61
CA ALA A 365 -23.68 23.35 4.72
C ALA A 365 -23.07 24.53 3.93
N SER A 366 -22.02 25.14 4.46
CA SER A 366 -21.28 26.22 3.79
C SER A 366 -20.25 25.72 2.75
N GLY A 367 -20.13 24.40 2.56
CA GLY A 367 -19.19 23.80 1.61
C GLY A 367 -17.99 23.14 2.27
N VAL A 368 -16.86 23.17 1.56
CA VAL A 368 -15.57 22.54 1.92
C VAL A 368 -14.61 23.63 2.41
N SER A 369 -13.97 23.42 3.55
CA SER A 369 -13.09 24.39 4.18
C SER A 369 -11.80 23.70 4.68
N PRO A 370 -10.74 23.62 3.88
CA PRO A 370 -9.46 23.08 4.30
C PRO A 370 -8.80 23.91 5.41
N ARG A 371 -8.14 23.23 6.36
CA ARG A 371 -7.43 23.83 7.48
C ARG A 371 -6.02 23.26 7.55
N HIS A 372 -5.04 24.06 7.17
CA HIS A 372 -3.63 23.69 7.24
C HIS A 372 -3.18 23.61 8.71
N LEU A 373 -2.77 22.42 9.15
CA LEU A 373 -2.41 22.19 10.55
C LEU A 373 -1.09 22.85 10.96
N ASN A 374 -0.21 23.09 9.99
CA ASN A 374 1.13 23.61 10.21
C ASN A 374 1.32 25.06 9.73
N LYS A 375 0.29 25.88 9.78
CA LYS A 375 0.33 27.27 9.31
C LYS A 375 1.30 28.21 10.06
N HIS A 376 2.05 27.70 11.04
CA HIS A 376 3.15 28.38 11.72
C HIS A 376 4.48 28.24 10.98
N ILE A 377 4.58 27.34 9.98
CA ILE A 377 5.80 27.12 9.22
C ILE A 377 5.98 28.27 8.21
N ASP A 378 7.16 28.85 8.23
CA ASP A 378 7.62 29.76 7.18
C ASP A 378 8.42 28.96 6.13
N TYR A 379 7.74 28.48 5.11
CA TYR A 379 8.37 27.71 4.04
C TYR A 379 9.34 28.49 3.16
N SER A 380 9.45 29.81 3.34
CA SER A 380 10.50 30.60 2.68
C SER A 380 11.88 30.39 3.33
N THR A 381 11.91 29.82 4.52
CA THR A 381 13.13 29.50 5.26
C THR A 381 13.29 28.00 5.38
N CYS A 382 14.46 27.50 5.09
CA CYS A 382 14.88 26.10 5.22
C CYS A 382 16.37 26.16 5.58
N CYS A 383 16.98 25.29 6.26
CA CYS A 383 16.66 23.99 6.70
C CYS A 383 17.32 23.79 8.08
N ALA A 384 16.62 24.15 9.11
CA ALA A 384 17.17 24.06 10.47
C ALA A 384 17.38 22.61 10.89
N PRO A 385 18.41 22.30 11.69
CA PRO A 385 18.53 20.97 12.31
C PRO A 385 17.31 20.64 13.16
N THR A 386 16.87 19.38 13.12
CA THR A 386 15.78 18.86 13.94
C THR A 386 16.30 18.08 15.17
N PRO A 387 15.59 18.13 16.30
CA PRO A 387 14.38 18.90 16.58
C PRO A 387 14.63 20.40 16.69
N ASN A 388 13.65 21.21 16.28
CA ASN A 388 13.68 22.65 16.43
C ASN A 388 12.28 23.17 16.85
N PRO A 389 12.15 24.43 17.35
CA PRO A 389 10.89 24.95 17.85
C PRO A 389 9.74 24.99 16.85
N GLU A 390 10.03 24.97 15.55
CA GLU A 390 9.03 24.89 14.47
C GLU A 390 8.55 23.45 14.31
N SER A 391 9.47 22.48 14.12
CA SER A 391 9.13 21.07 13.95
C SER A 391 8.42 20.45 15.16
N GLU A 392 8.65 20.99 16.36
CA GLU A 392 7.93 20.55 17.56
C GLU A 392 6.43 20.89 17.53
N LYS A 393 6.03 21.96 16.82
CA LYS A 393 4.63 22.36 16.64
C LYS A 393 3.96 21.67 15.47
N SER A 394 4.71 20.96 14.63
CA SER A 394 4.21 20.37 13.41
C SER A 394 3.51 19.03 13.67
N LEU A 395 2.50 18.77 12.85
CA LEU A 395 1.81 17.49 12.76
C LEU A 395 1.86 17.01 11.30
N ALA A 396 2.37 15.81 11.10
CA ALA A 396 2.48 15.15 9.80
C ALA A 396 1.49 14.00 9.68
N GLN A 397 0.91 13.86 8.51
CA GLN A 397 0.06 12.74 8.13
C GLN A 397 -1.03 12.45 9.18
N PRO A 398 -2.03 13.36 9.34
CA PRO A 398 -3.13 13.16 10.27
C PRO A 398 -3.98 11.97 9.81
N THR A 399 -4.31 11.04 10.73
CA THR A 399 -5.06 9.82 10.47
C THR A 399 -6.33 9.76 11.34
N GLY A 400 -6.44 8.85 12.30
CA GLY A 400 -7.63 8.67 13.11
C GLY A 400 -8.02 9.90 13.94
N MET A 401 -9.32 10.11 14.12
CA MET A 401 -9.87 11.26 14.85
C MET A 401 -11.01 10.85 15.77
N ALA A 402 -11.20 11.58 16.88
CA ALA A 402 -12.36 11.48 17.74
C ALA A 402 -12.79 12.85 18.23
N VAL A 403 -14.13 13.07 18.27
CA VAL A 403 -14.75 14.30 18.78
C VAL A 403 -15.43 13.99 20.11
N THR A 404 -15.30 14.90 21.08
CA THR A 404 -16.03 14.79 22.35
C THR A 404 -17.56 14.82 22.14
N SER A 405 -18.31 14.20 23.02
CA SER A 405 -19.78 14.10 22.92
C SER A 405 -20.47 15.46 22.92
N ASP A 406 -19.87 16.48 23.56
CA ASP A 406 -20.34 17.87 23.52
C ASP A 406 -19.94 18.63 22.24
N GLY A 407 -19.17 18.01 21.36
CA GLY A 407 -18.70 18.56 20.11
C GLY A 407 -17.59 19.60 20.22
N SER A 408 -17.05 19.86 21.41
CA SER A 408 -16.14 20.99 21.67
C SER A 408 -14.67 20.72 21.35
N THR A 409 -14.23 19.45 21.39
CA THR A 409 -12.81 19.08 21.26
C THR A 409 -12.65 17.96 20.22
N LEU A 410 -11.68 18.14 19.34
CA LEU A 410 -11.22 17.14 18.37
C LEU A 410 -9.82 16.65 18.75
N TYR A 411 -9.66 15.34 18.86
CA TYR A 411 -8.39 14.64 18.99
C TYR A 411 -7.99 14.06 17.64
N VAL A 412 -6.72 14.22 17.26
CA VAL A 412 -6.18 13.84 15.95
C VAL A 412 -4.90 13.03 16.14
N ALA A 413 -4.90 11.78 15.67
CA ALA A 413 -3.70 10.97 15.58
C ALA A 413 -2.83 11.48 14.41
N ALA A 414 -1.62 11.93 14.68
CA ALA A 414 -0.66 12.37 13.68
C ALA A 414 0.40 11.27 13.48
N PHE A 415 0.15 10.41 12.49
CA PHE A 415 0.94 9.20 12.22
C PHE A 415 2.42 9.53 11.96
N GLY A 416 2.68 10.52 11.12
CA GLY A 416 4.03 10.95 10.78
C GLY A 416 4.72 11.81 11.83
N SER A 417 4.06 12.12 12.96
CA SER A 417 4.66 12.90 14.05
C SER A 417 4.75 12.14 15.36
N SER A 418 4.21 10.91 15.43
CA SER A 418 4.12 10.13 16.67
C SER A 418 3.46 10.91 17.81
N LYS A 419 2.45 11.73 17.49
CA LYS A 419 1.76 12.64 18.40
C LYS A 419 0.24 12.48 18.30
N LEU A 420 -0.44 12.90 19.38
CA LEU A 420 -1.87 13.18 19.37
C LEU A 420 -2.07 14.70 19.44
N GLY A 421 -2.72 15.29 18.43
CA GLY A 421 -3.08 16.71 18.42
C GLY A 421 -4.45 16.96 19.07
N ILE A 422 -4.62 18.09 19.74
CA ILE A 422 -5.86 18.50 20.42
C ILE A 422 -6.31 19.87 19.85
N TYR A 423 -7.54 19.92 19.35
CA TYR A 423 -8.11 21.12 18.74
C TYR A 423 -9.45 21.49 19.38
N SER A 424 -9.67 22.79 19.62
CA SER A 424 -11.02 23.32 19.78
C SER A 424 -11.72 23.24 18.42
N THR A 425 -12.86 22.58 18.35
CA THR A 425 -13.62 22.47 17.11
C THR A 425 -14.07 23.82 16.59
N ALA A 426 -14.48 24.73 17.47
CA ALA A 426 -14.85 26.10 17.09
C ALA A 426 -13.69 26.87 16.47
N ALA A 427 -12.49 26.75 17.04
CA ALA A 427 -11.30 27.42 16.49
C ALA A 427 -10.83 26.78 15.17
N LEU A 428 -10.96 25.46 15.02
CA LEU A 428 -10.67 24.76 13.78
C LEU A 428 -11.66 25.15 12.67
N GLU A 429 -12.95 25.17 12.97
CA GLU A 429 -14.02 25.51 12.02
C GLU A 429 -13.89 26.95 11.49
N THR A 430 -13.49 27.89 12.34
CA THR A 430 -13.29 29.31 12.00
C THR A 430 -11.89 29.67 11.54
N ASP A 431 -10.97 28.66 11.50
CA ASP A 431 -9.55 28.83 11.15
C ASP A 431 -8.76 29.78 12.08
N THR A 432 -9.22 29.92 13.32
CA THR A 432 -8.56 30.79 14.32
C THR A 432 -7.62 30.08 15.27
N PHE A 433 -7.46 28.75 15.11
CA PHE A 433 -6.51 27.99 15.91
C PHE A 433 -5.06 28.40 15.59
N VAL A 434 -4.21 28.34 16.61
CA VAL A 434 -2.76 28.59 16.49
C VAL A 434 -2.02 27.32 16.84
N PRO A 435 -1.16 26.78 15.93
CA PRO A 435 -0.34 25.60 16.21
C PRO A 435 0.55 25.84 17.45
N ASN A 436 0.46 24.90 18.41
CA ASN A 436 1.18 24.99 19.68
C ASN A 436 1.48 23.61 20.21
N SER A 437 2.75 23.34 20.54
CA SER A 437 3.20 22.06 21.08
C SER A 437 2.52 21.69 22.42
N ALA A 438 2.04 22.66 23.19
CA ALA A 438 1.25 22.41 24.42
C ALA A 438 -0.10 21.73 24.15
N ASN A 439 -0.58 21.74 22.90
CA ASN A 439 -1.77 21.03 22.46
C ASN A 439 -1.43 19.66 21.81
N HIS A 440 -0.22 19.20 21.97
CA HIS A 440 0.22 17.90 21.48
C HIS A 440 0.58 16.99 22.65
N ILE A 441 0.26 15.70 22.50
CA ILE A 441 0.69 14.63 23.41
C ILE A 441 1.65 13.74 22.62
N GLN A 442 2.89 13.65 23.09
CA GLN A 442 3.87 12.72 22.54
C GLN A 442 3.50 11.30 22.96
N LEU A 443 3.55 10.35 22.03
CA LEU A 443 3.23 8.95 22.26
C LEU A 443 4.50 8.11 22.24
N THR A 444 4.58 7.18 23.18
CA THR A 444 5.57 6.11 23.18
C THR A 444 5.27 5.17 21.99
N GLY A 445 6.29 4.54 21.41
CA GLY A 445 6.16 3.62 20.26
C GLY A 445 6.03 4.32 18.93
N GLY A 446 5.15 5.29 18.82
CA GLY A 446 5.00 6.12 17.61
C GLY A 446 4.08 5.56 16.52
N GLY A 447 3.86 6.37 15.50
CA GLY A 447 2.97 6.02 14.38
C GLY A 447 1.51 5.76 14.79
N PRO A 448 0.80 6.71 15.44
CA PRO A 448 -0.60 6.51 15.84
C PRO A 448 -1.49 6.45 14.60
N THR A 449 -2.25 5.37 14.43
CA THR A 449 -3.12 5.14 13.28
C THR A 449 -4.59 5.42 13.57
N GLY A 450 -5.04 5.11 14.79
CA GLY A 450 -6.42 5.30 15.17
C GLY A 450 -6.59 5.40 16.68
N LEU A 451 -7.74 5.93 17.09
CA LEU A 451 -8.02 6.17 18.50
C LEU A 451 -9.51 5.98 18.81
N VAL A 452 -9.81 5.71 20.09
CA VAL A 452 -11.16 5.71 20.62
C VAL A 452 -11.21 6.44 21.96
N LEU A 453 -12.24 7.28 22.12
CA LEU A 453 -12.45 8.12 23.29
C LEU A 453 -13.37 7.41 24.31
N ASP A 454 -12.92 7.31 25.56
CA ASP A 454 -13.70 6.86 26.72
C ASP A 454 -13.89 8.05 27.67
N GLU A 455 -14.91 8.84 27.42
CA GLU A 455 -15.21 10.03 28.23
C GLU A 455 -15.58 9.67 29.66
N SER A 456 -16.21 8.52 29.88
CA SER A 456 -16.64 8.06 31.19
C SER A 456 -15.46 7.86 32.15
N ARG A 457 -14.31 7.43 31.59
CA ARG A 457 -13.07 7.24 32.34
C ARG A 457 -12.03 8.33 32.09
N ARG A 458 -12.39 9.35 31.28
CA ARG A 458 -11.48 10.44 30.85
C ARG A 458 -10.20 9.88 30.20
N ARG A 459 -10.35 8.93 29.26
CA ARG A 459 -9.25 8.26 28.59
C ARG A 459 -9.42 8.27 27.08
N ILE A 460 -8.27 8.22 26.40
CA ILE A 460 -8.19 7.90 24.98
C ILE A 460 -7.29 6.69 24.85
N TYR A 461 -7.71 5.71 24.07
CA TYR A 461 -6.90 4.57 23.66
C TYR A 461 -6.43 4.82 22.23
N VAL A 462 -5.11 4.74 21.99
CA VAL A 462 -4.50 5.02 20.70
C VAL A 462 -3.67 3.82 20.29
N LEU A 463 -3.87 3.30 19.07
CA LEU A 463 -3.00 2.26 18.55
C LEU A 463 -1.76 2.90 17.92
N THR A 464 -0.58 2.45 18.36
CA THR A 464 0.74 2.82 17.83
C THR A 464 1.27 1.71 16.92
N ARG A 465 1.49 2.03 15.63
CA ARG A 465 1.83 1.03 14.61
C ARG A 465 3.31 0.67 14.60
N PHE A 466 4.21 1.59 14.99
CA PHE A 466 5.64 1.31 14.83
C PHE A 466 6.11 0.20 15.79
N ASP A 467 5.50 0.09 16.94
CA ASP A 467 5.80 -0.93 17.95
C ASP A 467 4.65 -1.90 18.23
N ASN A 468 3.53 -1.76 17.53
CA ASN A 468 2.33 -2.58 17.66
C ASN A 468 1.78 -2.60 19.09
N ALA A 469 1.43 -1.42 19.63
CA ALA A 469 1.01 -1.25 21.02
C ALA A 469 -0.24 -0.36 21.16
N ILE A 470 -0.77 -0.27 22.36
CA ILE A 470 -1.89 0.61 22.74
C ILE A 470 -1.41 1.61 23.80
N SER A 471 -1.40 2.89 23.45
CA SER A 471 -1.18 3.99 24.38
C SER A 471 -2.48 4.37 25.08
N VAL A 472 -2.45 4.56 26.39
CA VAL A 472 -3.57 5.02 27.21
C VAL A 472 -3.29 6.44 27.67
N ILE A 473 -4.10 7.38 27.24
CA ILE A 473 -3.95 8.80 27.53
C ILE A 473 -5.03 9.24 28.53
N ASN A 474 -4.62 10.00 29.55
CA ASN A 474 -5.55 10.71 30.42
C ASN A 474 -5.91 12.08 29.79
N THR A 475 -7.20 12.29 29.47
CA THR A 475 -7.66 13.51 28.80
C THR A 475 -7.59 14.76 29.69
N THR A 476 -7.63 14.59 31.03
CA THR A 476 -7.54 15.71 31.97
C THR A 476 -6.11 16.21 32.14
N THR A 477 -5.14 15.29 32.33
CA THR A 477 -3.72 15.64 32.50
C THR A 477 -3.02 15.83 31.17
N ARG A 478 -3.60 15.36 30.07
CA ARG A 478 -3.00 15.33 28.72
C ARG A 478 -1.67 14.58 28.67
N GLN A 479 -1.61 13.45 29.38
CA GLN A 479 -0.41 12.61 29.46
C GLN A 479 -0.73 11.17 29.13
N GLU A 480 0.22 10.50 28.49
CA GLU A 480 0.23 9.05 28.39
C GLU A 480 0.47 8.46 29.78
N ILE A 481 -0.44 7.60 30.22
CA ILE A 481 -0.41 7.00 31.57
C ILE A 481 -0.10 5.50 31.54
N ALA A 482 -0.20 4.86 30.37
CA ALA A 482 0.19 3.48 30.17
C ALA A 482 0.47 3.22 28.69
N HIS A 483 1.32 2.25 28.41
CA HIS A 483 1.66 1.76 27.09
C HIS A 483 1.70 0.23 27.13
N LEU A 484 0.83 -0.44 26.35
CA LEU A 484 0.65 -1.88 26.38
C LEU A 484 1.03 -2.48 25.03
N SER A 485 2.13 -3.22 24.98
CA SER A 485 2.52 -3.94 23.77
C SER A 485 1.57 -5.11 23.48
N MET A 486 1.23 -5.30 22.24
CA MET A 486 0.63 -6.53 21.71
C MET A 486 1.73 -7.44 21.17
N PHE A 487 1.45 -8.74 21.01
CA PHE A 487 2.41 -9.63 20.35
C PHE A 487 2.71 -9.12 18.93
N ASN A 488 3.99 -9.03 18.59
CA ASN A 488 4.45 -8.56 17.30
C ASN A 488 5.42 -9.57 16.67
N PRO A 489 4.99 -10.30 15.62
CA PRO A 489 5.82 -11.26 14.92
C PRO A 489 6.73 -10.63 13.87
N GLU A 490 6.67 -9.32 13.67
CA GLU A 490 7.48 -8.63 12.65
C GLU A 490 8.99 -8.76 12.97
N PRO A 491 9.84 -9.02 11.97
CA PRO A 491 11.28 -8.98 12.16
C PRO A 491 11.74 -7.64 12.76
N ARG A 492 12.75 -7.69 13.61
CA ARG A 492 13.29 -6.49 14.25
C ARG A 492 13.74 -5.43 13.24
N SER A 493 14.30 -5.86 12.10
CA SER A 493 14.70 -4.96 10.99
C SER A 493 13.51 -4.17 10.43
N VAL A 494 12.32 -4.76 10.37
CA VAL A 494 11.08 -4.09 9.95
C VAL A 494 10.65 -3.04 10.98
N VAL A 495 10.60 -3.41 12.26
CA VAL A 495 10.20 -2.51 13.35
C VAL A 495 11.15 -1.31 13.48
N GLU A 496 12.46 -1.55 13.40
CA GLU A 496 13.48 -0.51 13.54
C GLU A 496 13.63 0.38 12.29
N GLY A 497 13.31 -0.15 11.10
CA GLY A 497 13.45 0.58 9.83
C GLY A 497 12.21 1.40 9.46
N ARG A 498 11.01 0.95 9.84
CA ARG A 498 9.73 1.58 9.49
C ARG A 498 9.65 3.08 9.84
N PRO A 499 10.13 3.56 11.00
CA PRO A 499 10.07 4.98 11.32
C PRO A 499 10.78 5.90 10.31
N PHE A 500 11.79 5.43 9.60
CA PHE A 500 12.50 6.25 8.60
C PHE A 500 11.66 6.52 7.34
N LEU A 501 10.69 5.67 7.06
CA LEU A 501 9.72 5.93 5.99
C LEU A 501 8.68 6.97 6.39
N TYR A 502 8.19 6.92 7.64
CA TYR A 502 6.97 7.63 8.03
C TYR A 502 7.16 8.78 9.03
N ASP A 503 8.16 8.73 9.92
CA ASP A 503 8.30 9.71 10.99
C ASP A 503 8.98 10.99 10.50
N ALA A 504 8.20 12.03 10.29
CA ALA A 504 8.64 13.34 9.83
C ALA A 504 9.62 14.04 10.80
N ARG A 505 9.57 13.69 12.10
CA ARG A 505 10.50 14.24 13.10
C ARG A 505 11.95 13.85 12.80
N ASN A 506 12.14 12.69 12.16
CA ASN A 506 13.45 12.17 11.80
C ASN A 506 13.82 12.47 10.33
N SER A 507 12.84 12.80 9.49
CA SER A 507 13.03 12.86 8.04
C SER A 507 12.99 14.26 7.45
N SER A 508 12.32 15.25 8.07
CA SER A 508 12.23 16.61 7.51
C SER A 508 12.64 17.73 8.49
N SER A 509 12.99 18.90 7.96
CA SER A 509 13.36 20.07 8.77
C SER A 509 12.18 20.69 9.50
N HIS A 510 11.02 20.73 8.85
CA HIS A 510 9.80 21.32 9.39
C HIS A 510 8.97 20.32 10.22
N GLY A 511 9.27 19.00 10.15
CA GLY A 511 8.54 17.97 10.89
C GLY A 511 7.12 17.71 10.36
N ASP A 512 6.83 18.06 9.12
CA ASP A 512 5.49 18.03 8.51
C ASP A 512 5.34 17.04 7.37
N SER A 513 6.45 16.48 6.85
CA SER A 513 6.46 15.54 5.75
C SER A 513 7.55 14.47 5.90
N SER A 514 7.37 13.34 5.23
CA SER A 514 8.30 12.21 5.21
C SER A 514 8.27 11.55 3.83
N CYS A 515 9.10 10.53 3.59
CA CYS A 515 9.00 9.70 2.38
C CYS A 515 7.60 9.07 2.26
N GLY A 516 7.00 8.67 3.38
CA GLY A 516 5.62 8.14 3.45
C GLY A 516 4.53 9.16 3.11
N SER A 517 4.85 10.43 2.88
CA SER A 517 3.88 11.44 2.42
C SER A 517 3.55 11.30 0.92
N CYS A 518 4.48 10.77 0.11
CA CYS A 518 4.26 10.33 -1.28
C CYS A 518 4.11 8.81 -1.37
N HIS A 519 4.95 8.08 -0.64
CA HIS A 519 4.92 6.61 -0.59
C HIS A 519 3.96 6.12 0.50
N ILE A 520 2.66 6.37 0.29
CA ILE A 520 1.59 6.13 1.25
C ILE A 520 1.50 4.64 1.61
N PHE A 521 1.80 4.30 2.88
CA PHE A 521 1.85 2.91 3.37
C PHE A 521 2.74 1.99 2.52
N GLY A 522 3.93 2.51 2.11
CA GLY A 522 4.88 1.78 1.28
C GLY A 522 4.47 1.65 -0.19
N ASP A 523 3.36 2.27 -0.60
CA ASP A 523 2.86 2.25 -1.98
C ASP A 523 3.09 3.61 -2.66
N PHE A 524 2.11 4.21 -3.34
CA PHE A 524 2.24 5.47 -4.08
C PHE A 524 1.00 6.38 -3.88
N ASP A 525 1.14 7.65 -4.24
CA ASP A 525 0.11 8.69 -4.10
C ASP A 525 -0.77 8.87 -5.34
N SER A 526 -0.53 8.13 -6.41
CA SER A 526 -1.20 8.23 -7.70
C SER A 526 -0.95 9.56 -8.45
N LEU A 527 0.14 10.25 -8.13
CA LEU A 527 0.57 11.49 -8.78
C LEU A 527 1.88 11.32 -9.53
N SER A 528 2.17 12.27 -10.41
CA SER A 528 3.50 12.51 -10.98
C SER A 528 4.08 13.81 -10.44
N TRP A 529 5.40 13.82 -10.30
CA TRP A 529 6.18 14.91 -9.73
C TRP A 529 7.35 15.29 -10.64
N ASN A 530 7.62 16.57 -10.82
CA ASN A 530 8.78 17.05 -11.55
C ASN A 530 9.93 17.42 -10.58
N LEU A 531 10.60 16.39 -10.05
CA LEU A 531 11.59 16.47 -8.97
C LEU A 531 13.03 16.50 -9.49
N GLY A 532 13.39 17.27 -10.49
CA GLY A 532 14.77 17.48 -10.87
C GLY A 532 15.45 18.51 -9.95
N ASN A 533 16.79 18.46 -9.83
CA ASN A 533 17.57 19.46 -9.14
C ASN A 533 18.54 20.14 -10.13
N PRO A 534 18.21 21.33 -10.66
CA PRO A 534 19.05 22.02 -11.65
C PRO A 534 20.39 22.52 -11.10
N ASP A 535 20.59 22.49 -9.78
CA ASP A 535 21.85 22.87 -9.13
C ASP A 535 22.91 21.73 -9.16
N LEU A 536 22.60 20.57 -9.78
CA LEU A 536 23.47 19.41 -9.83
C LEU A 536 24.14 19.19 -11.20
N ASP A 537 25.20 18.36 -11.20
CA ASP A 537 25.90 17.94 -12.39
C ASP A 537 25.18 16.81 -13.13
N VAL A 538 25.41 16.74 -14.45
CA VAL A 538 25.05 15.57 -15.26
C VAL A 538 25.95 14.38 -14.89
N LYS A 539 25.37 13.20 -14.71
CA LYS A 539 26.10 11.97 -14.38
C LYS A 539 26.05 10.98 -15.52
N ALA A 540 27.15 10.24 -15.75
CA ALA A 540 27.15 9.14 -16.70
C ALA A 540 26.15 8.05 -16.32
N ASN A 541 25.50 7.45 -17.31
CA ASN A 541 24.63 6.28 -17.13
C ASN A 541 25.48 5.00 -17.30
N PRO A 542 25.75 4.25 -16.24
CA PRO A 542 26.51 3.00 -16.32
C PRO A 542 25.63 1.80 -16.66
N ASN A 543 24.31 1.96 -16.71
CA ASN A 543 23.40 0.85 -16.93
C ASN A 543 23.52 0.33 -18.37
N PRO A 544 23.49 -0.97 -18.60
CA PRO A 544 23.36 -1.53 -19.93
C PRO A 544 22.07 -1.06 -20.60
N ILE A 545 22.12 -0.75 -21.88
CA ILE A 545 20.99 -0.24 -22.67
C ILE A 545 20.43 -1.35 -23.54
N VAL A 546 19.12 -1.40 -23.71
CA VAL A 546 18.41 -2.29 -24.63
C VAL A 546 17.73 -1.45 -25.69
N PRO A 547 17.90 -1.84 -26.92
CA PRO A 547 18.88 -2.79 -27.46
C PRO A 547 20.23 -2.11 -27.66
N ASN A 548 21.27 -2.91 -27.69
CA ASN A 548 22.57 -2.44 -28.13
C ASN A 548 22.55 -2.46 -29.67
N LEU A 549 22.00 -1.42 -30.27
CA LEU A 549 21.95 -1.29 -31.71
C LEU A 549 23.10 -0.41 -32.20
N PRO A 550 24.05 -0.99 -32.92
CA PRO A 550 25.16 -0.21 -33.54
C PRO A 550 24.65 0.90 -34.45
N GLU A 551 23.51 0.66 -35.14
CA GLU A 551 22.90 1.60 -36.07
C GLU A 551 22.30 2.88 -35.44
N PHE A 552 22.01 2.86 -34.12
CA PHE A 552 21.57 4.06 -33.40
C PHE A 552 22.71 4.68 -32.55
N GLY A 553 23.82 3.98 -32.37
CA GLY A 553 24.93 4.46 -31.56
C GLY A 553 25.67 5.69 -32.10
N ASP A 554 25.54 5.94 -33.41
CA ASP A 554 26.11 7.08 -34.09
C ASP A 554 25.12 8.21 -34.34
N ASP A 555 23.82 8.06 -33.96
CA ASP A 555 22.86 9.12 -34.05
C ASP A 555 23.09 10.12 -32.90
N PRO A 556 23.46 11.37 -33.22
CA PRO A 556 23.74 12.36 -32.18
C PRO A 556 22.49 12.72 -31.35
N THR A 557 21.28 12.42 -31.84
CA THR A 557 20.05 12.62 -31.07
C THR A 557 19.83 11.52 -30.04
N PHE A 558 20.20 10.27 -30.32
CA PHE A 558 20.17 9.16 -29.37
C PHE A 558 21.40 9.10 -28.45
N GLY A 559 22.58 9.46 -28.96
CA GLY A 559 23.82 9.45 -28.18
C GLY A 559 23.90 10.49 -27.06
N GLN A 560 23.09 11.54 -27.09
CA GLN A 560 23.11 12.61 -26.09
C GLN A 560 22.36 12.29 -24.79
N ASN A 561 21.47 11.29 -24.79
CA ASN A 561 20.60 10.98 -23.67
C ASN A 561 21.05 9.78 -22.82
N THR A 562 22.29 9.29 -23.03
CA THR A 562 22.86 8.19 -22.27
C THR A 562 23.35 8.61 -20.87
N SER A 563 23.17 9.88 -20.51
CA SER A 563 23.56 10.41 -19.20
C SER A 563 22.34 10.74 -18.35
N PHE A 564 22.53 10.68 -17.05
CA PHE A 564 21.53 11.11 -16.08
C PHE A 564 21.59 12.63 -15.90
N HIS A 565 20.77 13.36 -16.68
CA HIS A 565 20.63 14.79 -16.48
C HIS A 565 19.90 15.08 -15.15
N PRO A 566 20.29 16.11 -14.37
CA PRO A 566 19.67 16.42 -13.08
C PRO A 566 18.22 16.89 -13.19
N LEU A 567 17.81 17.46 -14.31
CA LEU A 567 16.39 17.73 -14.64
C LEU A 567 15.75 16.45 -15.19
N LYS A 568 14.84 15.86 -14.42
CA LYS A 568 14.28 14.54 -14.68
C LYS A 568 12.98 14.57 -15.51
N GLY A 569 12.29 15.73 -15.53
CA GLY A 569 10.90 15.81 -15.97
C GLY A 569 9.91 15.19 -14.98
N PRO A 570 8.62 15.20 -15.30
CA PRO A 570 7.60 14.54 -14.51
C PRO A 570 7.81 13.02 -14.44
N LEU A 571 7.76 12.49 -13.21
CA LEU A 571 7.86 11.04 -12.94
C LEU A 571 6.78 10.64 -11.94
N SER A 572 6.04 9.58 -12.24
CA SER A 572 5.03 9.02 -11.33
C SER A 572 5.68 8.43 -10.09
N THR A 573 5.09 8.65 -8.94
CA THR A 573 5.50 7.99 -7.70
C THR A 573 5.43 6.47 -7.89
N GLN A 574 6.54 5.78 -7.62
CA GLN A 574 6.60 4.33 -7.68
C GLN A 574 6.26 3.71 -6.32
N SER A 575 5.63 2.54 -6.35
CA SER A 575 5.50 1.72 -5.15
C SER A 575 6.87 1.32 -4.62
N LEU A 576 7.03 1.32 -3.31
CA LEU A 576 8.23 0.78 -2.63
C LEU A 576 8.09 -0.70 -2.32
N ARG A 577 6.97 -1.31 -2.67
CA ARG A 577 6.75 -2.75 -2.53
C ARG A 577 7.55 -3.52 -3.58
N GLY A 578 8.03 -4.69 -3.22
CA GLY A 578 8.70 -5.61 -4.13
C GLY A 578 10.00 -5.07 -4.73
N MET A 579 10.75 -4.23 -4.01
CA MET A 579 12.01 -3.66 -4.49
C MET A 579 13.15 -4.68 -4.55
N ALA A 580 13.10 -5.73 -3.74
CA ALA A 580 14.08 -6.80 -3.80
C ALA A 580 13.96 -7.62 -5.11
N ASN A 581 15.09 -8.06 -5.66
CA ASN A 581 15.21 -8.81 -6.91
C ASN A 581 14.62 -8.09 -8.13
N HIS A 582 14.83 -6.77 -8.22
CA HIS A 582 14.19 -5.91 -9.18
C HIS A 582 15.17 -5.05 -10.00
N GLY A 583 16.45 -5.11 -9.70
CA GLY A 583 17.51 -4.35 -10.38
C GLY A 583 17.53 -2.88 -9.98
N PRO A 584 18.04 -2.00 -10.85
CA PRO A 584 18.21 -0.58 -10.56
C PRO A 584 16.90 0.09 -10.18
N MET A 585 16.95 1.00 -9.22
CA MET A 585 15.79 1.68 -8.68
C MET A 585 15.58 3.04 -9.31
N HIS A 586 14.38 3.64 -9.10
CA HIS A 586 13.90 4.84 -9.76
C HIS A 586 13.55 4.59 -11.25
N TRP A 587 12.72 5.47 -11.85
CA TRP A 587 12.32 5.31 -13.26
C TRP A 587 13.49 5.26 -14.24
N ARG A 588 14.57 5.99 -13.94
CA ARG A 588 15.76 6.04 -14.80
C ARG A 588 16.79 4.97 -14.47
N GLY A 589 16.62 4.19 -13.41
CA GLY A 589 17.63 3.25 -12.93
C GLY A 589 18.89 3.92 -12.40
N ASP A 590 18.82 5.19 -12.00
CA ASP A 590 19.94 5.98 -11.52
C ASP A 590 20.30 5.72 -10.05
N ARG A 591 19.65 4.73 -9.44
CA ARG A 591 19.95 4.19 -8.11
C ARG A 591 20.30 2.70 -8.26
N ASN A 592 21.52 2.43 -8.65
CA ASN A 592 21.99 1.10 -9.09
C ASN A 592 23.06 0.48 -8.19
N GLY A 593 23.43 1.12 -7.10
CA GLY A 593 24.53 0.65 -6.25
C GLY A 593 25.91 0.80 -6.88
N GLY A 594 26.02 1.61 -7.93
CA GLY A 594 27.28 1.97 -8.57
C GLY A 594 27.77 1.02 -9.66
N PHE A 595 26.97 0.01 -10.03
CA PHE A 595 27.36 -1.00 -11.02
C PHE A 595 28.71 -1.68 -10.71
N THR A 596 28.97 -1.90 -9.42
CA THR A 596 30.24 -2.40 -8.90
C THR A 596 30.09 -3.83 -8.38
N ALA A 597 31.12 -4.63 -8.59
CA ALA A 597 31.25 -5.93 -7.94
C ALA A 597 31.73 -5.76 -6.48
N PRO A 598 31.33 -6.64 -5.54
CA PRO A 598 30.42 -7.75 -5.74
C PRO A 598 28.94 -7.30 -5.82
N SER A 599 28.16 -7.98 -6.64
CA SER A 599 26.71 -7.78 -6.70
C SER A 599 26.03 -8.43 -5.51
N ALA A 600 24.98 -7.80 -4.97
CA ALA A 600 24.07 -8.41 -3.98
C ALA A 600 23.04 -9.34 -4.63
N GLN A 601 23.00 -9.43 -5.96
CA GLN A 601 22.05 -10.26 -6.67
C GLN A 601 22.44 -11.74 -6.65
N PRO A 602 21.48 -12.68 -6.59
CA PRO A 602 21.76 -14.11 -6.53
C PRO A 602 22.55 -14.66 -7.71
N ASN A 603 22.53 -13.95 -8.83
CA ASN A 603 23.14 -14.36 -10.09
C ASN A 603 24.41 -13.58 -10.45
N SER A 604 25.01 -12.90 -9.49
CA SER A 604 26.26 -12.14 -9.65
C SER A 604 26.21 -10.98 -10.66
N GLY A 605 25.04 -10.38 -10.91
CA GLY A 605 24.90 -9.18 -11.72
C GLY A 605 25.64 -7.95 -11.15
N ALA A 606 25.63 -6.85 -11.88
CA ALA A 606 26.32 -5.62 -11.51
C ALA A 606 25.54 -4.73 -10.50
N PHE A 607 24.42 -5.19 -9.98
CA PHE A 607 23.57 -4.42 -9.07
C PHE A 607 23.80 -4.80 -7.61
N ASN A 608 23.69 -3.79 -6.76
CA ASN A 608 23.60 -3.96 -5.32
C ASN A 608 22.37 -3.18 -4.83
N GLU A 609 21.27 -3.86 -4.56
CA GLU A 609 20.00 -3.24 -4.20
C GLU A 609 20.07 -2.49 -2.87
N SER A 610 20.82 -3.01 -1.91
CA SER A 610 21.08 -2.32 -0.65
C SER A 610 21.82 -0.99 -0.90
N GLU A 611 22.90 -1.02 -1.64
CA GLU A 611 23.61 0.20 -2.01
C GLU A 611 22.79 1.10 -2.94
N GLY A 612 22.00 0.52 -3.84
CA GLY A 612 21.09 1.26 -4.70
C GLY A 612 20.08 2.07 -3.90
N PHE A 613 19.44 1.47 -2.89
CA PHE A 613 18.49 2.17 -2.04
C PHE A 613 19.17 3.26 -1.20
N LYS A 614 20.35 3.02 -0.68
CA LYS A 614 21.11 4.03 0.08
C LYS A 614 21.41 5.30 -0.74
N GLN A 615 21.43 5.22 -2.08
CA GLN A 615 21.60 6.39 -2.95
C GLN A 615 20.41 7.34 -2.94
N PHE A 616 19.30 7.00 -2.27
CA PHE A 616 18.19 7.94 -1.98
C PHE A 616 18.47 8.85 -0.77
N ASN A 617 19.54 8.63 -0.02
CA ASN A 617 19.86 9.43 1.18
C ASN A 617 19.95 10.95 0.92
N PRO A 618 20.45 11.46 -0.22
CA PRO A 618 20.41 12.90 -0.53
C PRO A 618 19.00 13.51 -0.55
N ALA A 619 17.95 12.73 -0.82
CA ALA A 619 16.57 13.22 -0.82
C ALA A 619 16.08 13.73 0.54
N PHE A 620 16.69 13.28 1.63
CA PHE A 620 16.42 13.84 2.96
C PHE A 620 16.82 15.32 3.06
N ILE A 621 17.85 15.75 2.32
CA ILE A 621 18.26 17.14 2.22
C ILE A 621 17.49 17.85 1.11
N ASP A 622 17.55 17.32 -0.11
CA ASP A 622 17.11 18.04 -1.31
C ASP A 622 15.59 18.11 -1.45
N LEU A 623 14.88 17.16 -0.85
CA LEU A 623 13.42 17.06 -0.94
C LEU A 623 12.74 17.38 0.39
N LEU A 624 13.16 16.70 1.47
CA LEU A 624 12.54 16.87 2.79
C LEU A 624 13.14 18.03 3.61
N GLY A 625 14.15 18.72 3.08
CA GLY A 625 14.75 19.89 3.72
C GLY A 625 15.55 19.61 4.99
N ARG A 626 15.96 18.37 5.22
CA ARG A 626 16.82 18.04 6.36
C ARG A 626 18.17 18.77 6.25
N SER A 627 18.77 19.14 7.38
CA SER A 627 20.09 19.80 7.39
C SER A 627 21.27 18.89 7.05
N ALA A 628 21.07 17.57 7.14
CA ALA A 628 22.07 16.54 6.82
C ALA A 628 21.39 15.24 6.37
N GLN A 629 22.13 14.41 5.64
CA GLN A 629 21.72 13.05 5.32
C GLN A 629 21.52 12.21 6.58
N LEU A 630 20.79 11.10 6.48
CA LEU A 630 20.74 10.12 7.54
C LEU A 630 22.15 9.52 7.75
N PRO A 631 22.54 9.27 9.01
CA PRO A 631 23.73 8.48 9.29
C PRO A 631 23.67 7.11 8.60
N PRO A 632 24.82 6.54 8.18
CA PRO A 632 24.84 5.27 7.44
C PRO A 632 24.08 4.13 8.11
N GLU A 633 24.17 4.01 9.45
CA GLU A 633 23.47 2.99 10.21
C GLU A 633 21.94 3.16 10.20
N GLN A 634 21.44 4.39 10.20
CA GLN A 634 20.02 4.68 10.10
C GLN A 634 19.50 4.41 8.68
N MET A 635 20.28 4.79 7.67
CA MET A 635 19.96 4.49 6.28
C MET A 635 20.00 2.98 6.01
N GLN A 636 20.87 2.22 6.69
CA GLN A 636 20.90 0.76 6.61
C GLN A 636 19.60 0.17 7.19
N LYS A 637 19.15 0.60 8.37
CA LYS A 637 17.87 0.15 8.96
C LYS A 637 16.69 0.42 8.03
N PHE A 638 16.65 1.60 7.41
CA PHE A 638 15.62 1.92 6.42
C PHE A 638 15.68 0.97 5.22
N THR A 639 16.88 0.70 4.72
CA THR A 639 17.12 -0.21 3.59
C THR A 639 16.66 -1.63 3.94
N ASP A 640 17.03 -2.14 5.11
CA ASP A 640 16.68 -3.49 5.57
C ASP A 640 15.15 -3.66 5.71
N PHE A 641 14.46 -2.63 6.13
CA PHE A 641 12.99 -2.64 6.17
C PHE A 641 12.39 -2.67 4.77
N ILE A 642 12.77 -1.70 3.91
CA ILE A 642 12.04 -1.47 2.67
C ILE A 642 12.21 -2.61 1.65
N LEU A 643 13.34 -3.30 1.68
CA LEU A 643 13.60 -4.44 0.80
C LEU A 643 12.78 -5.69 1.20
N GLN A 644 12.11 -5.69 2.35
CA GLN A 644 11.22 -6.77 2.79
C GLN A 644 9.75 -6.53 2.43
N VAL A 645 9.37 -5.32 2.03
CA VAL A 645 7.96 -5.00 1.73
C VAL A 645 7.54 -5.67 0.43
N ALA A 646 6.51 -6.53 0.51
CA ALA A 646 6.01 -7.34 -0.60
C ALA A 646 4.77 -6.73 -1.26
N TYR A 647 4.56 -7.05 -2.54
CA TYR A 647 3.27 -6.82 -3.17
C TYR A 647 2.21 -7.80 -2.64
N PRO A 648 0.95 -7.36 -2.46
CA PRO A 648 -0.16 -8.27 -2.25
C PRO A 648 -0.39 -9.14 -3.50
N PRO A 649 -1.15 -10.23 -3.39
CA PRO A 649 -1.60 -11.00 -4.55
C PRO A 649 -2.34 -10.13 -5.55
N ASN A 650 -2.17 -10.41 -6.86
CA ASN A 650 -2.89 -9.67 -7.89
C ASN A 650 -4.39 -10.05 -7.87
N PRO A 651 -5.32 -9.11 -7.57
CA PRO A 651 -6.74 -9.42 -7.45
C PRO A 651 -7.43 -9.69 -8.80
N ILE A 652 -6.77 -9.41 -9.92
CA ILE A 652 -7.33 -9.62 -11.27
C ILE A 652 -7.15 -11.06 -11.75
N ARG A 653 -6.20 -11.80 -11.18
CA ARG A 653 -5.97 -13.21 -11.49
C ARG A 653 -7.04 -14.09 -10.83
N ASN A 654 -7.45 -15.16 -11.52
CA ASN A 654 -8.34 -16.14 -10.93
C ASN A 654 -7.71 -16.86 -9.73
N LEU A 655 -8.54 -17.21 -8.74
CA LEU A 655 -8.07 -17.86 -7.52
C LEU A 655 -7.43 -19.24 -7.73
N ASP A 656 -7.75 -19.91 -8.84
CA ASP A 656 -7.09 -21.14 -9.28
C ASP A 656 -5.78 -20.88 -10.05
N ASN A 657 -5.38 -19.61 -10.14
CA ASN A 657 -4.21 -19.12 -10.86
C ASN A 657 -4.23 -19.38 -12.38
N VAL A 658 -5.37 -19.77 -12.94
CA VAL A 658 -5.55 -20.01 -14.37
C VAL A 658 -5.88 -18.68 -15.05
N LEU A 659 -5.17 -18.36 -16.12
CA LEU A 659 -5.46 -17.19 -16.92
C LEU A 659 -6.76 -17.37 -17.70
N THR A 660 -7.54 -16.29 -17.85
CA THR A 660 -8.68 -16.30 -18.76
C THR A 660 -8.21 -16.45 -20.21
N PRO A 661 -9.06 -16.89 -21.15
CA PRO A 661 -8.66 -16.99 -22.57
C PRO A 661 -8.04 -15.70 -23.13
N ALA A 662 -8.56 -14.53 -22.77
CA ALA A 662 -8.02 -13.25 -23.20
C ALA A 662 -6.64 -12.97 -22.59
N GLN A 663 -6.49 -13.20 -21.28
CA GLN A 663 -5.19 -13.08 -20.58
C GLN A 663 -4.15 -14.07 -21.14
N GLN A 664 -4.56 -15.31 -21.43
CA GLN A 664 -3.66 -16.31 -22.03
C GLN A 664 -3.22 -15.90 -23.44
N ALA A 665 -4.13 -15.46 -24.28
CA ALA A 665 -3.80 -14.97 -25.61
C ALA A 665 -2.87 -13.74 -25.54
N GLY A 666 -3.12 -12.84 -24.57
CA GLY A 666 -2.24 -11.70 -24.32
C GLY A 666 -0.85 -12.12 -23.87
N ARG A 667 -0.75 -13.09 -22.95
CA ARG A 667 0.51 -13.67 -22.49
C ARG A 667 1.28 -14.33 -23.65
N ASP A 668 0.60 -15.13 -24.45
CA ASP A 668 1.24 -15.84 -25.57
C ASP A 668 1.82 -14.86 -26.58
N PHE A 669 1.10 -13.78 -26.88
CA PHE A 669 1.61 -12.69 -27.71
C PHE A 669 2.80 -11.97 -27.04
N PHE A 670 2.67 -11.59 -25.80
CA PHE A 670 3.68 -10.88 -25.00
C PHE A 670 5.02 -11.63 -24.93
N VAL A 671 4.97 -12.95 -24.81
CA VAL A 671 6.17 -13.80 -24.64
C VAL A 671 6.76 -14.26 -25.97
N ASN A 672 5.89 -14.59 -26.97
CA ASN A 672 6.32 -15.35 -28.13
C ASN A 672 6.35 -14.53 -29.43
N THR A 673 5.76 -13.33 -29.44
CA THR A 673 5.62 -12.57 -30.68
C THR A 673 6.52 -11.35 -30.66
N THR A 674 7.42 -11.27 -31.65
CA THR A 674 8.17 -10.04 -31.91
C THR A 674 7.21 -8.98 -32.36
N SER A 675 6.99 -7.98 -31.53
CA SER A 675 6.08 -6.86 -31.76
C SER A 675 6.74 -5.51 -31.56
N PHE A 676 7.98 -5.54 -31.13
CA PHE A 676 8.83 -4.40 -30.89
C PHE A 676 10.13 -4.60 -31.71
N PHE A 677 10.87 -3.54 -32.02
CA PHE A 677 12.06 -3.57 -32.90
C PHE A 677 13.06 -4.69 -32.55
N HIS A 678 13.07 -5.16 -31.34
CA HIS A 678 14.11 -6.01 -30.76
C HIS A 678 13.62 -7.33 -30.18
N GLY A 679 12.33 -7.62 -30.26
CA GLY A 679 11.81 -8.89 -29.76
C GLY A 679 10.39 -8.85 -29.21
N ALA A 680 10.09 -9.85 -28.42
CA ALA A 680 8.85 -9.92 -27.65
C ALA A 680 8.99 -9.10 -26.35
N CYS A 681 7.88 -8.58 -25.83
CA CYS A 681 7.85 -7.82 -24.57
C CYS A 681 8.48 -8.59 -23.39
N GLY A 682 8.24 -9.92 -23.35
CA GLY A 682 8.78 -10.81 -22.32
C GLY A 682 10.31 -10.97 -22.33
N ALA A 683 11.01 -10.49 -23.38
CA ALA A 683 12.47 -10.49 -23.41
C ALA A 683 13.10 -9.49 -22.44
N CYS A 684 12.37 -8.39 -22.17
CA CYS A 684 12.79 -7.35 -21.23
C CYS A 684 11.93 -7.36 -19.96
N HIS A 685 10.60 -7.54 -20.10
CA HIS A 685 9.66 -7.68 -18.98
C HIS A 685 9.56 -9.15 -18.56
N THR A 686 10.52 -9.60 -17.75
CA THR A 686 10.64 -11.00 -17.32
C THR A 686 9.42 -11.46 -16.52
N ILE A 687 8.87 -12.63 -16.86
CA ILE A 687 7.60 -13.12 -16.27
C ILE A 687 7.76 -14.28 -15.28
N ASP A 688 8.97 -14.81 -15.12
CA ASP A 688 9.24 -15.88 -14.16
C ASP A 688 9.54 -15.26 -12.78
N PRO A 689 8.68 -15.47 -11.76
CA PRO A 689 8.91 -14.94 -10.42
C PRO A 689 10.11 -15.59 -9.71
N ASN A 690 10.58 -16.75 -10.17
CA ASN A 690 11.77 -17.41 -9.64
C ASN A 690 13.06 -16.89 -10.31
N GLY A 691 12.91 -15.94 -11.17
CA GLY A 691 13.98 -15.26 -11.85
C GLY A 691 13.97 -15.42 -13.35
N ASN A 692 14.61 -14.48 -14.02
CA ASN A 692 14.81 -14.54 -15.45
C ASN A 692 15.71 -15.74 -15.78
N PRO A 693 15.26 -16.73 -16.58
CA PRO A 693 16.07 -17.85 -16.98
C PRO A 693 17.17 -17.48 -17.99
N GLY A 694 17.18 -16.23 -18.50
CA GLY A 694 18.16 -15.73 -19.44
C GLY A 694 19.59 -15.78 -18.92
N GLU A 695 20.54 -15.65 -19.82
CA GLU A 695 21.96 -15.61 -19.49
C GLU A 695 22.41 -14.20 -19.07
N GLY A 696 23.46 -14.13 -18.27
CA GLY A 696 24.12 -12.87 -17.93
C GLY A 696 23.64 -12.20 -16.63
N PRO A 697 23.93 -10.90 -16.44
CA PRO A 697 23.81 -10.21 -15.16
C PRO A 697 22.35 -9.90 -14.72
N PHE A 698 21.36 -10.22 -15.55
CA PHE A 698 19.94 -9.89 -15.30
C PHE A 698 19.10 -11.09 -14.90
N LYS A 699 19.71 -12.27 -14.79
CA LYS A 699 19.05 -13.46 -14.29
C LYS A 699 18.60 -13.25 -12.84
N GLY A 700 17.41 -13.69 -12.52
CA GLY A 700 16.86 -13.59 -11.16
C GLY A 700 15.99 -12.35 -10.92
N PHE A 701 15.87 -11.41 -11.86
CA PHE A 701 14.93 -10.30 -11.75
C PHE A 701 13.52 -10.69 -12.21
N PHE A 702 12.52 -10.07 -11.61
CA PHE A 702 11.11 -10.34 -11.91
C PHE A 702 10.40 -9.07 -12.40
N GLY A 703 9.77 -9.17 -13.56
CA GLY A 703 9.02 -8.08 -14.20
C GLY A 703 9.89 -7.11 -15.01
N SER A 704 11.20 -7.19 -14.87
CA SER A 704 12.18 -6.33 -15.52
C SER A 704 13.50 -7.07 -15.69
N ASP A 705 14.24 -6.76 -16.70
CA ASP A 705 15.62 -7.22 -16.85
C ASP A 705 16.66 -6.23 -16.27
N GLY A 706 16.19 -5.12 -15.72
CA GLY A 706 17.02 -4.09 -15.07
C GLY A 706 17.80 -3.19 -16.03
N ARG A 707 17.69 -3.38 -17.34
CA ARG A 707 18.41 -2.56 -18.33
C ARG A 707 17.69 -1.22 -18.55
N SER A 708 18.40 -0.22 -19.06
CA SER A 708 17.82 1.00 -19.61
C SER A 708 17.24 0.72 -20.99
N SER A 709 16.15 1.39 -21.33
CA SER A 709 15.47 1.33 -22.61
C SER A 709 15.32 2.74 -23.17
N PHE A 710 15.27 2.88 -24.51
CA PHE A 710 14.99 4.16 -25.17
C PHE A 710 13.52 4.31 -25.55
N ASP A 711 12.67 3.37 -25.17
CA ASP A 711 11.25 3.36 -25.56
C ASP A 711 10.49 4.60 -25.09
N VAL A 712 9.76 5.21 -26.02
CA VAL A 712 8.72 6.22 -25.80
C VAL A 712 9.13 7.41 -24.92
N SER A 713 10.42 7.71 -24.79
CA SER A 713 10.91 8.77 -23.93
C SER A 713 12.16 9.41 -24.49
N THR A 714 12.34 10.69 -24.28
CA THR A 714 13.52 11.47 -24.63
C THR A 714 14.70 11.22 -23.70
N PHE A 715 14.53 10.40 -22.68
CA PHE A 715 15.60 9.86 -21.82
C PHE A 715 15.51 8.34 -21.76
N PHE A 716 16.57 7.68 -21.29
CA PHE A 716 16.65 6.23 -21.19
C PHE A 716 16.04 5.73 -19.86
N PRO A 717 14.74 5.44 -19.78
CA PRO A 717 14.16 4.89 -18.58
C PRO A 717 14.63 3.45 -18.40
N ARG A 718 14.62 2.98 -17.15
CA ARG A 718 14.78 1.57 -16.87
C ARG A 718 13.54 0.81 -17.33
N VAL A 719 13.70 -0.40 -17.87
CA VAL A 719 12.58 -1.31 -18.13
C VAL A 719 11.79 -1.50 -16.83
N PRO A 720 10.53 -1.03 -16.73
CA PRO A 720 9.76 -1.10 -15.50
C PRO A 720 9.16 -2.49 -15.29
N HIS A 721 8.94 -2.86 -14.03
CA HIS A 721 8.12 -4.03 -13.74
C HIS A 721 6.62 -3.73 -13.97
N LEU A 722 5.83 -4.77 -14.21
CA LEU A 722 4.40 -4.64 -14.50
C LEU A 722 3.50 -5.12 -13.35
N ARG A 723 4.07 -5.44 -12.17
CA ARG A 723 3.40 -6.15 -11.08
C ARG A 723 2.21 -5.41 -10.46
N ASN A 724 2.13 -4.10 -10.57
CA ASN A 724 1.04 -3.30 -10.01
C ASN A 724 0.26 -2.49 -11.06
N ALA A 725 0.29 -2.91 -12.31
CA ALA A 725 -0.40 -2.19 -13.39
C ALA A 725 -1.90 -2.00 -13.10
N TYR A 726 -2.57 -2.97 -12.47
CA TYR A 726 -3.99 -2.89 -12.12
C TYR A 726 -4.33 -1.74 -11.16
N GLN A 727 -3.38 -1.28 -10.34
CA GLN A 727 -3.58 -0.16 -9.42
C GLN A 727 -3.54 1.20 -10.12
N LYS A 728 -2.93 1.31 -11.30
CA LYS A 728 -2.71 2.57 -12.03
C LYS A 728 -3.87 2.94 -12.96
N VAL A 729 -4.87 2.13 -13.08
CA VAL A 729 -6.03 2.37 -13.96
C VAL A 729 -6.96 3.42 -13.37
N GLY A 730 -7.49 4.32 -14.22
CA GLY A 730 -8.46 5.37 -13.80
C GLY A 730 -8.45 6.61 -14.70
N MET A 731 -7.44 6.72 -15.57
CA MET A 731 -7.36 7.67 -16.68
C MET A 731 -7.68 6.93 -17.97
N PHE A 732 -8.54 7.49 -18.82
CA PHE A 732 -8.97 6.92 -20.11
C PHE A 732 -8.89 7.94 -21.23
N GLY A 733 -8.74 9.22 -20.90
CA GLY A 733 -8.55 10.32 -21.82
C GLY A 733 -7.08 10.70 -21.93
N THR A 734 -6.66 11.08 -23.12
CA THR A 734 -5.32 11.65 -23.36
C THR A 734 -5.45 12.88 -24.24
N PRO A 735 -4.57 13.88 -24.06
CA PRO A 735 -4.43 14.95 -25.03
C PRO A 735 -4.19 14.41 -26.43
N VAL A 736 -4.65 15.12 -27.44
CA VAL A 736 -4.36 14.80 -28.84
C VAL A 736 -2.87 15.06 -29.08
N VAL A 737 -2.14 13.98 -29.37
CA VAL A 737 -0.73 14.04 -29.73
C VAL A 737 -0.59 13.87 -31.22
N PHE A 738 0.24 14.70 -31.86
CA PHE A 738 0.47 14.63 -33.30
C PHE A 738 1.03 13.26 -33.69
N GLY A 739 0.42 12.62 -34.70
CA GLY A 739 0.84 11.29 -35.19
C GLY A 739 0.43 10.10 -34.30
N LYS A 740 -0.07 10.34 -33.11
CA LYS A 740 -0.52 9.29 -32.15
C LYS A 740 -1.99 9.56 -31.79
N GLN A 741 -2.92 9.22 -32.70
CA GLN A 741 -4.35 9.34 -32.35
C GLN A 741 -4.73 8.19 -31.41
N PRO A 742 -5.17 8.48 -30.20
CA PRO A 742 -5.73 7.45 -29.34
C PRO A 742 -6.96 6.85 -30.03
N ILE A 743 -7.03 5.53 -30.02
CA ILE A 743 -8.19 4.82 -30.52
C ILE A 743 -9.30 4.95 -29.49
N ASP A 744 -10.43 5.55 -29.88
CA ASP A 744 -11.59 5.79 -29.01
C ASP A 744 -11.25 6.50 -27.68
N PRO A 745 -10.68 7.72 -27.71
CA PRO A 745 -10.34 8.43 -26.49
C PRO A 745 -11.61 8.84 -25.74
N PHE A 746 -11.72 8.45 -24.49
CA PHE A 746 -12.81 8.90 -23.62
C PHE A 746 -12.47 10.27 -23.04
N MET A 747 -13.12 11.31 -23.53
CA MET A 747 -12.89 12.71 -23.13
C MET A 747 -13.89 13.21 -22.07
N GLY A 748 -14.62 12.33 -21.41
CA GLY A 748 -15.47 12.66 -20.27
C GLY A 748 -14.67 12.81 -18.98
N ASP A 749 -15.40 12.79 -17.87
CA ASP A 749 -14.81 12.85 -16.53
C ASP A 749 -13.85 11.70 -16.30
N GLN A 750 -12.66 11.99 -15.78
CA GLN A 750 -11.67 11.00 -15.37
C GLN A 750 -11.63 10.88 -13.85
N ILE A 751 -11.30 9.68 -13.35
CA ILE A 751 -11.08 9.44 -11.91
C ILE A 751 -9.69 9.90 -11.50
N ARG A 752 -8.68 9.65 -12.36
CA ARG A 752 -7.28 10.03 -12.14
C ARG A 752 -6.77 10.90 -13.28
N GLY A 753 -5.80 11.74 -12.96
CA GLY A 753 -5.10 12.54 -13.96
C GLY A 753 -3.80 11.90 -14.46
N PHE A 754 -3.40 10.75 -13.90
CA PHE A 754 -2.18 10.03 -14.27
C PHE A 754 -2.49 8.57 -14.52
N GLY A 755 -1.92 8.01 -15.59
CA GLY A 755 -2.05 6.63 -15.99
C GLY A 755 -0.71 5.89 -16.00
N PHE A 756 -0.30 5.48 -17.18
CA PHE A 756 0.89 4.69 -17.45
C PHE A 756 2.02 5.54 -18.05
N ASN A 757 3.14 4.88 -18.39
CA ASN A 757 4.44 5.46 -18.69
C ASN A 757 5.11 6.03 -17.41
N SER A 758 6.36 6.48 -17.56
CA SER A 758 7.15 7.03 -16.45
C SER A 758 6.55 8.31 -15.86
N ASP A 759 5.92 9.12 -16.69
CA ASP A 759 5.29 10.40 -16.37
C ASP A 759 3.78 10.34 -16.10
N GLY A 760 3.15 9.17 -16.36
CA GLY A 760 1.71 8.98 -16.19
C GLY A 760 0.85 9.55 -17.31
N SER A 761 1.41 9.96 -18.44
CA SER A 761 0.68 10.61 -19.55
C SER A 761 -0.11 9.63 -20.43
N ILE A 762 0.17 8.34 -20.38
CA ILE A 762 -0.52 7.33 -21.20
C ILE A 762 -1.72 6.78 -20.40
N PRO A 763 -2.97 6.89 -20.94
CA PRO A 763 -4.16 6.62 -20.14
C PRO A 763 -4.39 5.12 -19.87
N THR A 764 -4.12 4.24 -20.82
CA THR A 764 -4.38 2.80 -20.73
C THR A 764 -3.24 1.99 -21.35
N LEU A 765 -3.11 0.73 -20.94
CA LEU A 765 -2.15 -0.19 -21.55
C LEU A 765 -2.52 -0.50 -23.01
N PHE A 766 -3.81 -0.43 -23.37
CA PHE A 766 -4.26 -0.49 -24.75
C PHE A 766 -3.68 0.67 -25.60
N ASN A 767 -3.71 1.89 -25.07
CA ASN A 767 -3.13 3.07 -25.73
C ASN A 767 -1.60 3.00 -25.76
N PHE A 768 -0.96 2.45 -24.72
CA PHE A 768 0.48 2.17 -24.74
C PHE A 768 0.86 1.27 -25.93
N GLY A 769 0.14 0.16 -26.14
CA GLY A 769 0.33 -0.73 -27.31
C GLY A 769 -0.04 -0.10 -28.66
N SER A 770 -0.44 1.17 -28.67
CA SER A 770 -0.73 1.95 -29.90
C SER A 770 0.30 3.06 -30.13
N GLY A 771 1.36 3.13 -29.31
CA GLY A 771 2.44 4.08 -29.43
C GLY A 771 3.32 3.85 -30.67
N PHE A 772 4.21 4.80 -30.93
CA PHE A 772 5.11 4.82 -32.09
C PHE A 772 5.86 3.48 -32.30
N ASP A 773 6.37 2.89 -31.23
CA ASP A 773 7.18 1.67 -31.28
C ASP A 773 6.39 0.42 -31.67
N PHE A 774 5.06 0.48 -31.57
CA PHE A 774 4.15 -0.60 -31.95
C PHE A 774 3.38 -0.30 -33.23
N ASP A 775 3.57 0.86 -33.85
CA ASP A 775 2.90 1.23 -35.09
C ASP A 775 3.57 0.54 -36.29
N PRO A 776 2.87 -0.28 -37.12
CA PRO A 776 3.44 -0.94 -38.26
C PRO A 776 4.03 0.00 -39.34
N ILE A 777 3.68 1.27 -39.34
CA ILE A 777 4.26 2.28 -40.24
C ILE A 777 5.72 2.57 -39.83
N GLN A 778 6.02 2.55 -38.55
CA GLN A 778 7.33 2.84 -37.97
C GLN A 778 8.14 1.57 -37.67
N ASN A 779 7.43 0.50 -37.34
CA ASN A 779 7.99 -0.78 -36.96
C ASN A 779 7.29 -1.91 -37.72
N ALA A 780 7.98 -2.54 -38.68
CA ALA A 780 7.38 -3.55 -39.58
C ALA A 780 6.77 -4.78 -38.85
N VAL A 781 7.19 -5.03 -37.60
CA VAL A 781 6.62 -6.09 -36.72
C VAL A 781 5.60 -5.56 -35.72
N GLY A 782 5.22 -4.27 -35.82
CA GLY A 782 4.25 -3.64 -34.94
C GLY A 782 2.84 -4.24 -35.01
N ILE A 783 1.97 -3.82 -34.13
CA ILE A 783 0.60 -4.32 -34.02
C ILE A 783 -0.31 -3.47 -34.92
N PRO A 784 -0.92 -4.04 -35.97
CA PRO A 784 -1.69 -3.25 -36.94
C PRO A 784 -2.91 -2.58 -36.30
N ASN A 785 -3.26 -1.42 -36.84
CA ASN A 785 -4.45 -0.68 -36.45
C ASN A 785 -5.71 -1.20 -37.17
N THR A 786 -6.03 -2.49 -36.97
CA THR A 786 -7.16 -3.23 -37.48
C THR A 786 -7.98 -3.83 -36.34
N PRO A 787 -9.20 -4.32 -36.57
CA PRO A 787 -9.98 -5.01 -35.52
C PRO A 787 -9.21 -6.18 -34.88
N GLU A 788 -8.42 -6.92 -35.65
CA GLU A 788 -7.56 -7.99 -35.17
C GLU A 788 -6.43 -7.46 -34.27
N GLY A 789 -5.76 -6.40 -34.70
CA GLY A 789 -4.72 -5.72 -33.92
C GLY A 789 -5.27 -5.09 -32.62
N HIS A 790 -6.48 -4.53 -32.66
CA HIS A 790 -7.17 -4.07 -31.46
C HIS A 790 -7.48 -5.21 -30.50
N THR A 791 -7.84 -6.38 -31.00
CA THR A 791 -8.04 -7.58 -30.18
C THR A 791 -6.75 -8.00 -29.49
N ILE A 792 -5.63 -7.99 -30.22
CA ILE A 792 -4.30 -8.28 -29.66
C ILE A 792 -3.98 -7.30 -28.52
N LYS A 793 -4.12 -5.99 -28.77
CA LYS A 793 -3.85 -4.94 -27.76
C LYS A 793 -4.71 -5.09 -26.52
N LYS A 794 -6.01 -5.40 -26.68
CA LYS A 794 -6.93 -5.68 -25.55
C LYS A 794 -6.53 -6.92 -24.77
N ASN A 795 -6.13 -7.99 -25.44
CA ASN A 795 -5.67 -9.21 -24.79
C ASN A 795 -4.37 -8.96 -24.00
N MET A 796 -3.43 -8.20 -24.56
CA MET A 796 -2.20 -7.80 -23.89
C MET A 796 -2.50 -6.96 -22.64
N GLU A 797 -3.41 -5.99 -22.75
CA GLU A 797 -3.87 -5.18 -21.60
C GLU A 797 -4.44 -6.08 -20.49
N GLN A 798 -5.31 -7.05 -20.85
CA GLN A 798 -5.87 -8.00 -19.87
C GLN A 798 -4.78 -8.83 -19.20
N PHE A 799 -3.75 -9.25 -19.93
CA PHE A 799 -2.62 -9.99 -19.34
C PHE A 799 -1.76 -9.10 -18.43
N MET A 800 -1.40 -7.90 -18.88
CA MET A 800 -0.57 -6.97 -18.11
C MET A 800 -1.26 -6.50 -16.81
N LEU A 801 -2.58 -6.35 -16.81
CA LEU A 801 -3.36 -6.07 -15.60
C LEU A 801 -3.37 -7.25 -14.62
N ALA A 802 -3.24 -8.48 -15.14
CA ALA A 802 -3.16 -9.71 -14.36
C ALA A 802 -1.72 -10.21 -14.14
N PHE A 803 -0.72 -9.35 -14.29
CA PHE A 803 0.69 -9.72 -14.14
C PHE A 803 0.97 -10.24 -12.72
N ASP A 804 1.85 -11.22 -12.59
CA ASP A 804 2.14 -11.88 -11.32
C ASP A 804 2.82 -10.94 -10.31
N THR A 805 2.60 -11.17 -9.02
CA THR A 805 3.13 -10.35 -7.92
C THR A 805 4.02 -11.11 -6.94
N ASN A 806 4.52 -12.27 -7.25
CA ASN A 806 5.28 -13.20 -6.40
C ASN A 806 4.42 -14.02 -5.44
N LEU A 807 3.18 -13.62 -5.18
CA LEU A 807 2.22 -14.36 -4.37
C LEU A 807 1.05 -14.80 -5.24
N ALA A 808 0.68 -16.06 -5.14
CA ALA A 808 -0.47 -16.59 -5.86
C ALA A 808 -1.78 -15.91 -5.41
N PRO A 809 -2.77 -15.74 -6.30
CA PRO A 809 -4.01 -15.03 -6.00
C PRO A 809 -4.85 -15.66 -4.88
N ILE A 810 -4.58 -16.90 -4.52
CA ILE A 810 -5.25 -17.62 -3.43
C ILE A 810 -4.78 -17.18 -2.03
N VAL A 811 -3.60 -16.55 -1.92
CA VAL A 811 -3.05 -16.10 -0.63
C VAL A 811 -3.95 -15.02 -0.06
N GLY A 812 -4.28 -15.13 1.22
CA GLY A 812 -5.24 -14.28 1.92
C GLY A 812 -6.66 -14.83 1.92
N GLN A 813 -7.05 -15.64 0.93
CA GLN A 813 -8.42 -16.12 0.82
C GLN A 813 -8.79 -17.03 1.98
N GLN A 814 -9.98 -16.80 2.54
CA GLN A 814 -10.48 -17.54 3.69
C GLN A 814 -11.95 -17.92 3.57
N VAL A 815 -12.38 -18.91 4.34
CA VAL A 815 -13.78 -19.33 4.45
C VAL A 815 -14.05 -19.98 5.81
N THR A 816 -15.15 -19.56 6.45
CA THR A 816 -15.63 -20.17 7.69
C THR A 816 -16.63 -21.27 7.37
N LEU A 817 -16.36 -22.49 7.88
CA LEU A 817 -17.21 -23.65 7.81
C LEU A 817 -18.04 -23.77 9.10
N THR A 818 -19.34 -23.89 8.95
CA THR A 818 -20.32 -24.23 10.00
C THR A 818 -21.35 -25.19 9.42
N ALA A 819 -22.19 -25.78 10.26
CA ALA A 819 -23.28 -26.66 9.78
C ALA A 819 -24.16 -25.99 8.74
N GLY A 820 -24.55 -24.72 8.96
CA GLY A 820 -25.42 -23.98 8.05
C GLY A 820 -24.77 -23.55 6.73
N LEU A 821 -23.44 -23.63 6.62
CA LEU A 821 -22.68 -23.18 5.46
C LEU A 821 -21.96 -24.30 4.72
N ALA A 822 -22.08 -25.55 5.18
CA ALA A 822 -21.30 -26.68 4.66
C ALA A 822 -21.42 -26.85 3.13
N ALA A 823 -22.60 -26.66 2.57
CA ALA A 823 -22.84 -26.82 1.13
C ALA A 823 -22.12 -25.75 0.28
N VAL A 824 -22.06 -24.50 0.76
CA VAL A 824 -21.44 -23.39 0.02
C VAL A 824 -19.95 -23.24 0.33
N ALA A 825 -19.50 -23.59 1.54
CA ALA A 825 -18.10 -23.51 1.94
C ALA A 825 -17.24 -24.65 1.36
N GLY A 826 -17.84 -25.83 1.18
CA GLY A 826 -17.13 -27.03 0.70
C GLY A 826 -16.32 -26.81 -0.58
N PRO A 827 -16.90 -26.30 -1.67
CA PRO A 827 -16.15 -26.01 -2.90
C PRO A 827 -14.99 -25.04 -2.71
N ARG A 828 -15.15 -23.99 -1.90
CA ARG A 828 -14.07 -23.04 -1.60
C ARG A 828 -12.94 -23.72 -0.81
N ILE A 829 -13.24 -24.55 0.19
CA ILE A 829 -12.23 -25.29 0.93
C ILE A 829 -11.47 -26.25 0.00
N ASN A 830 -12.17 -26.93 -0.92
CA ASN A 830 -11.50 -27.79 -1.90
C ASN A 830 -10.52 -27.02 -2.79
N LEU A 831 -10.86 -25.79 -3.19
CA LEU A 831 -9.96 -24.91 -3.93
C LEU A 831 -8.73 -24.55 -3.08
N LEU A 832 -8.90 -24.13 -1.82
CA LEU A 832 -7.79 -23.82 -0.92
C LEU A 832 -6.84 -25.00 -0.75
N VAL A 833 -7.37 -26.22 -0.55
CA VAL A 833 -6.59 -27.48 -0.47
C VAL A 833 -5.84 -27.75 -1.78
N ALA A 834 -6.50 -27.54 -2.93
CA ALA A 834 -5.87 -27.74 -4.24
C ALA A 834 -4.70 -26.78 -4.46
N ARG A 835 -4.83 -25.52 -4.05
CA ARG A 835 -3.75 -24.51 -4.18
C ARG A 835 -2.61 -24.75 -3.19
N ALA A 836 -2.93 -25.21 -1.97
CA ALA A 836 -1.90 -25.64 -1.02
C ALA A 836 -1.11 -26.86 -1.55
N ASN A 837 -1.78 -27.83 -2.19
CA ASN A 837 -1.10 -28.95 -2.85
C ASN A 837 -0.22 -28.51 -4.03
N ALA A 838 -0.55 -27.40 -4.68
CA ALA A 838 0.26 -26.79 -5.74
C ALA A 838 1.44 -25.95 -5.18
N GLY A 839 1.57 -25.81 -3.87
CA GLY A 839 2.62 -25.01 -3.24
C GLY A 839 2.42 -23.48 -3.33
N GLU A 840 1.23 -23.03 -3.72
CA GLU A 840 0.92 -21.60 -3.91
C GLU A 840 0.62 -20.88 -2.60
N CYS A 841 0.25 -21.60 -1.56
CA CYS A 841 0.05 -21.11 -0.19
C CYS A 841 0.30 -22.22 0.81
N GLU A 842 0.43 -21.87 2.08
CA GLU A 842 0.25 -22.79 3.19
C GLU A 842 -1.18 -22.65 3.71
N LEU A 843 -1.87 -23.80 3.92
CA LEU A 843 -3.25 -23.78 4.36
C LEU A 843 -3.34 -24.03 5.86
N VAL A 844 -3.87 -23.05 6.56
CA VAL A 844 -4.15 -23.16 7.99
C VAL A 844 -5.65 -23.27 8.25
N ALA A 845 -6.03 -23.93 9.32
CA ALA A 845 -7.41 -23.96 9.79
C ALA A 845 -7.45 -23.65 11.28
N LYS A 846 -8.23 -22.64 11.65
CA LYS A 846 -8.39 -22.17 13.04
C LYS A 846 -9.86 -22.24 13.44
N GLY A 847 -10.11 -22.72 14.66
CA GLY A 847 -11.47 -22.80 15.15
C GLY A 847 -11.53 -23.03 16.63
N ARG A 848 -12.73 -23.28 17.14
CA ARG A 848 -12.95 -23.56 18.55
C ARG A 848 -13.64 -24.90 18.71
N PHE A 849 -13.03 -25.81 19.43
CA PHE A 849 -13.59 -27.09 19.79
C PHE A 849 -13.68 -27.18 21.31
N GLY A 850 -14.90 -27.01 21.84
CA GLY A 850 -15.10 -26.85 23.27
C GLY A 850 -14.61 -25.47 23.76
N PRO A 851 -13.95 -25.39 24.94
CA PRO A 851 -13.54 -24.12 25.53
C PRO A 851 -12.28 -23.50 24.91
N HIS A 852 -11.50 -24.25 24.13
CA HIS A 852 -10.19 -23.84 23.65
C HIS A 852 -10.17 -23.60 22.14
N GLU A 853 -9.33 -22.66 21.71
CA GLU A 853 -8.91 -22.53 20.32
C GLU A 853 -8.09 -23.75 19.92
N ALA A 854 -8.24 -24.19 18.67
CA ALA A 854 -7.43 -25.22 18.06
C ALA A 854 -6.93 -24.76 16.69
N GLY A 855 -5.69 -25.05 16.40
CA GLY A 855 -5.02 -24.71 15.14
C GLY A 855 -4.55 -25.95 14.43
N PHE A 856 -4.56 -25.85 13.09
CA PHE A 856 -4.15 -26.93 12.19
C PHE A 856 -3.40 -26.37 11.00
N LEU A 857 -2.33 -27.05 10.62
CA LEU A 857 -1.55 -26.75 9.42
C LEU A 857 -1.64 -27.93 8.43
N TYR A 858 -2.01 -27.65 7.20
CA TYR A 858 -2.12 -28.67 6.15
C TYR A 858 -0.75 -29.24 5.80
N ALA A 859 -0.62 -30.56 5.92
CA ALA A 859 0.60 -31.33 5.68
C ALA A 859 0.65 -32.02 4.31
N GLY A 860 -0.38 -31.82 3.47
CA GLY A 860 -0.53 -32.53 2.21
C GLY A 860 -1.36 -33.81 2.33
N GLY A 861 -1.77 -34.39 1.19
CA GLY A 861 -2.52 -35.64 1.15
C GLY A 861 -3.84 -35.63 1.92
N GLY A 862 -4.46 -34.50 2.13
CA GLY A 862 -5.69 -34.37 2.91
C GLY A 862 -5.50 -34.47 4.43
N GLN A 863 -4.28 -34.32 4.93
CA GLN A 863 -3.94 -34.42 6.35
C GLN A 863 -3.51 -33.04 6.92
N PHE A 864 -3.82 -32.82 8.18
CA PHE A 864 -3.41 -31.63 8.93
C PHE A 864 -2.62 -32.04 10.19
N THR A 865 -1.60 -31.27 10.51
CA THR A 865 -0.90 -31.31 11.79
C THR A 865 -1.65 -30.40 12.76
N ALA A 866 -1.96 -30.90 13.96
CA ALA A 866 -2.61 -30.11 15.00
C ALA A 866 -1.60 -29.26 15.79
N ASP A 867 -2.09 -28.25 16.51
CA ASP A 867 -1.32 -27.42 17.44
C ASP A 867 -1.02 -28.13 18.79
N ARG A 868 -1.01 -29.46 18.77
CA ARG A 868 -0.75 -30.30 19.96
C ARG A 868 -0.01 -31.58 19.55
N HIS A 869 1.03 -31.92 20.30
CA HIS A 869 1.84 -33.11 20.05
C HIS A 869 1.10 -34.43 20.33
N ASP A 870 0.13 -34.46 21.26
CA ASP A 870 -0.63 -35.64 21.59
C ASP A 870 -1.74 -35.97 20.56
N VAL A 871 -1.95 -35.10 19.58
CA VAL A 871 -2.89 -35.30 18.48
C VAL A 871 -2.11 -35.71 17.22
N GLY A 872 -2.35 -36.91 16.72
CA GLY A 872 -1.77 -37.34 15.45
C GLY A 872 -2.32 -36.56 14.26
N PRO A 873 -1.87 -36.89 13.01
CA PRO A 873 -2.40 -36.26 11.81
C PRO A 873 -3.92 -36.40 11.71
N VAL A 874 -4.61 -35.30 11.42
CA VAL A 874 -6.06 -35.23 11.33
C VAL A 874 -6.50 -35.11 9.87
N ALA A 875 -7.37 -35.98 9.42
CA ALA A 875 -7.90 -35.90 8.05
C ALA A 875 -8.83 -34.68 7.90
N ASP A 876 -8.78 -34.00 6.76
CA ASP A 876 -9.67 -32.89 6.41
C ASP A 876 -11.15 -33.24 6.59
N ALA A 877 -11.53 -34.45 6.20
CA ALA A 877 -12.90 -34.93 6.39
C ALA A 877 -13.35 -34.95 7.86
N HIS A 878 -12.43 -35.27 8.79
CA HIS A 878 -12.73 -35.25 10.24
C HIS A 878 -12.85 -33.81 10.74
N LEU A 879 -12.00 -32.90 10.27
CA LEU A 879 -12.08 -31.47 10.63
C LEU A 879 -13.41 -30.88 10.15
N ARG A 880 -13.82 -31.15 8.92
CA ARG A 880 -15.10 -30.69 8.37
C ARG A 880 -16.29 -31.28 9.15
N ALA A 881 -16.26 -32.56 9.48
CA ALA A 881 -17.31 -33.21 10.28
C ALA A 881 -17.40 -32.59 11.67
N ALA A 882 -16.28 -32.32 12.32
CA ALA A 882 -16.23 -31.64 13.63
C ALA A 882 -16.76 -30.22 13.56
N ALA A 883 -16.39 -29.43 12.54
CA ALA A 883 -16.85 -28.05 12.34
C ALA A 883 -18.36 -27.97 12.04
N THR A 884 -18.96 -29.03 11.50
CA THR A 884 -20.41 -29.07 11.17
C THR A 884 -21.26 -29.75 12.22
N SER A 885 -20.66 -30.30 13.29
CA SER A 885 -21.34 -30.95 14.41
C SER A 885 -21.31 -30.07 15.66
N ASN A 886 -22.34 -30.16 16.50
CA ASN A 886 -22.40 -29.58 17.85
C ASN A 886 -22.04 -28.07 17.95
N GLY A 887 -22.38 -27.28 16.93
CA GLY A 887 -22.09 -25.83 16.93
C GLY A 887 -20.60 -25.48 16.74
N GLY A 888 -19.80 -26.43 16.23
CA GLY A 888 -18.41 -26.17 15.84
C GLY A 888 -18.28 -25.13 14.73
N THR A 889 -17.15 -24.48 14.68
CA THR A 889 -16.76 -23.56 13.58
C THR A 889 -15.30 -23.76 13.25
N LEU A 890 -14.95 -23.66 11.98
CA LEU A 890 -13.56 -23.74 11.53
C LEU A 890 -13.34 -22.79 10.35
N THR A 891 -12.36 -21.91 10.45
CA THR A 891 -11.99 -21.01 9.36
C THR A 891 -10.72 -21.50 8.71
N TYR A 892 -10.81 -21.80 7.42
CA TYR A 892 -9.68 -22.18 6.57
C TYR A 892 -9.13 -20.91 5.92
N THR A 893 -7.81 -20.73 5.94
CA THR A 893 -7.12 -19.56 5.36
C THR A 893 -5.86 -19.99 4.63
N CYS A 894 -5.69 -19.61 3.36
CA CYS A 894 -4.41 -19.70 2.66
C CYS A 894 -3.52 -18.53 3.10
N VAL A 895 -2.39 -18.86 3.72
CA VAL A 895 -1.41 -17.88 4.20
C VAL A 895 -0.17 -17.85 3.28
N PRO A 896 0.64 -16.79 3.27
CA PRO A 896 1.86 -16.77 2.50
C PRO A 896 2.75 -17.98 2.78
N PRO A 897 3.41 -18.56 1.77
CA PRO A 897 4.39 -19.63 1.98
C PRO A 897 5.45 -19.25 3.03
N GLY A 898 5.75 -20.16 3.94
CA GLY A 898 6.64 -19.97 5.09
C GLY A 898 5.97 -19.43 6.36
N SER A 899 4.69 -18.99 6.30
CA SER A 899 3.98 -18.41 7.45
C SER A 899 3.07 -19.40 8.18
N GLY A 900 2.89 -20.60 7.64
CA GLY A 900 1.87 -21.54 8.11
C GLY A 900 2.08 -22.08 9.51
N VAL A 901 3.33 -22.35 9.91
CA VAL A 901 3.67 -22.80 11.27
C VAL A 901 3.26 -21.72 12.28
N ARG A 902 3.72 -20.48 12.08
CA ARG A 902 3.43 -19.36 12.96
C ARG A 902 1.93 -19.06 13.05
N ILE A 903 1.26 -18.98 11.94
CA ILE A 903 -0.17 -18.65 11.93
C ILE A 903 -1.02 -19.85 12.36
N GLY A 904 -0.58 -21.07 12.05
CA GLY A 904 -1.34 -22.28 12.23
C GLY A 904 -1.22 -22.93 13.60
N ILE A 905 -0.01 -23.16 14.09
CA ILE A 905 0.22 -24.13 15.19
C ILE A 905 1.23 -23.71 16.26
N ASP A 906 2.13 -22.75 15.99
CA ASP A 906 3.18 -22.27 16.92
C ASP A 906 3.38 -20.76 16.70
N ARG A 907 2.63 -19.94 17.45
CA ARG A 907 2.45 -18.49 17.18
C ARG A 907 3.74 -17.70 17.34
N ASP A 908 4.56 -18.04 18.34
CA ASP A 908 5.79 -17.30 18.67
C ASP A 908 7.07 -17.98 18.19
N LEU A 909 6.93 -19.16 17.56
CA LEU A 909 8.01 -19.94 16.95
C LEU A 909 9.08 -20.38 17.96
N ASP A 910 8.70 -20.65 19.19
CA ASP A 910 9.62 -21.12 20.23
C ASP A 910 9.80 -22.65 20.23
N GLY A 911 9.01 -23.37 19.39
CA GLY A 911 9.02 -24.81 19.21
C GLY A 911 8.03 -25.56 20.11
N ALA A 912 7.34 -24.87 21.03
CA ALA A 912 6.18 -25.42 21.71
C ALA A 912 4.92 -25.13 20.89
N LEU A 913 3.98 -26.09 20.82
CA LEU A 913 2.76 -25.87 20.04
C LEU A 913 1.72 -25.12 20.87
N ASP A 914 1.04 -24.17 20.26
CA ASP A 914 0.01 -23.30 20.87
C ASP A 914 -0.97 -24.05 21.78
N GLY A 915 -1.44 -25.24 21.35
CA GLY A 915 -2.40 -26.04 22.08
C GLY A 915 -1.81 -26.73 23.30
N ASP A 916 -0.53 -27.13 23.25
CA ASP A 916 0.19 -27.69 24.38
C ASP A 916 0.47 -26.60 25.42
N GLU A 917 0.86 -25.41 25.01
CA GLU A 917 1.08 -24.25 25.86
C GLU A 917 -0.20 -23.84 26.59
N ARG A 918 -1.30 -23.68 25.88
CA ARG A 918 -2.61 -23.38 26.49
C ARG A 918 -3.02 -24.42 27.54
N ARG A 919 -2.69 -25.70 27.30
CA ARG A 919 -2.98 -26.77 28.26
C ARG A 919 -2.07 -26.69 29.50
N ALA A 920 -0.82 -26.35 29.31
CA ALA A 920 0.16 -26.14 30.39
C ALA A 920 -0.08 -24.86 31.18
N GLY A 921 -0.84 -23.91 30.62
CA GLY A 921 -1.08 -22.58 31.17
C GLY A 921 0.03 -21.59 30.84
N SER A 922 0.90 -21.92 29.85
CA SER A 922 1.86 -21.00 29.27
C SER A 922 1.20 -20.13 28.20
N ASN A 923 1.90 -19.10 27.72
CA ASN A 923 1.37 -18.11 26.82
C ASN A 923 1.88 -18.34 25.38
N PRO A 924 1.05 -18.73 24.42
CA PRO A 924 1.44 -18.94 23.01
C PRO A 924 1.96 -17.70 22.25
N ALA A 925 2.10 -16.57 22.91
CA ALA A 925 2.58 -15.32 22.34
C ALA A 925 3.81 -14.79 23.10
N ASP A 926 4.48 -15.65 23.87
CA ASP A 926 5.66 -15.27 24.63
C ASP A 926 6.71 -16.40 24.57
N PRO A 927 7.72 -16.30 23.71
CA PRO A 927 8.71 -17.35 23.47
C PRO A 927 9.55 -17.70 24.72
N LEU A 928 9.37 -16.98 25.82
CA LEU A 928 9.98 -17.27 27.10
C LEU A 928 9.03 -18.05 28.03
N SER A 929 7.76 -18.19 27.69
CA SER A 929 6.70 -18.84 28.47
C SER A 929 6.42 -20.25 27.92
N ARG A 930 7.30 -21.20 28.15
CA ARG A 930 7.17 -22.58 27.66
C ARG A 930 6.42 -23.49 28.63
N PRO A 931 5.81 -24.62 28.14
CA PRO A 931 5.19 -25.64 28.98
C PRO A 931 6.10 -26.25 30.07
#